data_be2fb6a89cf02a2d4b019bce83c6b677
#
_entry.id   be2fb6a89cf02a2d4b019bce83c6b677
#
_cell.length_a   1.000
_cell.length_b   1.000
_cell.length_c   1.000
_cell.angle_alpha   90.00
_cell.angle_beta   90.00
_cell.angle_gamma   90.00
#
_symmetry.space_group_name_H-M   'P 1'
#
loop_
_entity.id
_entity.type
_entity.pdbx_description
1 polymer ?
#
loop_
_entity_poly.entity_id
_entity_poly.type
_entity_poly.pdbx_seq_one_letter_code
_entity_poly.pdbx_strand_id
1 'polypeptide(L)'
;DCSSQRALGPGKQAHARMIVTGFSPTVFVANCLIQMYVKCSSLDHALKVFNRMPLQDTFSWNAVIFGYAGSANMAAAEALFRLMPEKDVVSWNSMVSGFLQNGDSWKAVGVFMEMRGAKVGLDYTTLAVVSKACSCLEDLNLGIQIHGVAVRMGVHEDVVTVSALVDMYAKCKKLDRSLQLFSEMPERNWVSWSAVIAGCVQNNKLIEGLEIYREMLKAGCGVSQSTYASVFRSCAGLSALGIGTQLHGHSLKSDFGADIVVATATLDMYAKCDNMELARKLFNSMPDHSLQSYNAIIVGYSRSGHGFEALNLFRDLQKSGRGFDEITLSGTLSACAIIKGLFEGLQIHSLTIKSTLNNNICVANALLDMYGKCRALSEACCVFDEMTIRDAVSWNAIIAAHEQNDNVEETLMLFTSMLRSRMEPDEFTYGSVLKACAGNRALSCGMEVHNRVIKSGMGLNWFVGSALVDMYSKCGMTEVAEKIHFRTKEQTMVSWNALISGFVMQKQSEDAQRYFSWMLEIGVEPDSFTYATVLDTCANLATVSLGKQIHAQILKLELQADVYICSTLVDMYSKCGNLKDSQLMFEKAPKRDFVTWNAMICGFAHHGLGEEALKVFGRMQLESVKPNHATFVSVLRACAHMGLAEEGLQYFHSMQPAYGLNPQLEHYSCMVDILGRSGRVDDALELIYDMPFEADAVIWRSLLSTCCDQGNVEIAEVAANSLLRLEPEDSSAYILLSNIYANAGMWKEVSEMRKVMKNKKLRKEPGCSWIEVKDEVHTFLVGERAHPRSREIYWKLDLLINEMRGSGYVPVANFLIDEEIEENESEEELRTN
;
A
#
# COMPACT_ATOMS: atom_id res chain seq x y z
N ASP A 1 -6.42 16.23 -57.58
CA ASP A 1 -7.41 16.71 -56.57
C ASP A 1 -8.20 15.57 -55.91
N CYS A 2 -8.81 14.62 -56.67
CA CYS A 2 -9.54 13.48 -56.08
C CYS A 2 -8.67 12.57 -55.20
N SER A 3 -7.38 12.41 -55.52
CA SER A 3 -6.41 11.62 -54.77
C SER A 3 -6.03 12.30 -53.45
N SER A 4 -5.88 13.62 -53.43
CA SER A 4 -5.55 14.39 -52.21
C SER A 4 -6.72 14.50 -51.25
N GLN A 5 -7.96 14.61 -51.80
CA GLN A 5 -9.20 14.71 -51.03
C GLN A 5 -9.83 13.36 -50.66
N ARG A 6 -9.21 12.23 -51.07
CA ARG A 6 -9.79 10.87 -50.94
C ARG A 6 -11.22 10.73 -51.44
N ALA A 7 -11.56 11.49 -52.50
CA ALA A 7 -12.93 11.58 -53.02
C ALA A 7 -13.20 10.47 -54.09
N LEU A 8 -13.59 9.27 -53.61
CA LEU A 8 -13.82 8.10 -54.47
C LEU A 8 -14.95 8.34 -55.52
N GLY A 9 -16.05 9.00 -55.15
CA GLY A 9 -17.19 9.26 -56.04
C GLY A 9 -16.80 10.08 -57.26
N PRO A 10 -16.26 11.31 -57.09
CA PRO A 10 -15.73 12.12 -58.18
C PRO A 10 -14.64 11.42 -59.01
N GLY A 11 -13.79 10.65 -58.38
CA GLY A 11 -12.76 9.87 -59.05
C GLY A 11 -13.31 8.79 -59.98
N LYS A 12 -14.33 8.05 -59.54
CA LYS A 12 -15.06 7.07 -60.37
C LYS A 12 -15.78 7.74 -61.54
N GLN A 13 -16.38 8.91 -61.33
CA GLN A 13 -17.03 9.66 -62.41
C GLN A 13 -16.02 10.13 -63.47
N ALA A 14 -14.87 10.64 -63.08
CA ALA A 14 -13.79 11.03 -63.97
C ALA A 14 -13.32 9.82 -64.80
N HIS A 15 -13.06 8.66 -64.16
CA HIS A 15 -12.68 7.43 -64.86
C HIS A 15 -13.78 6.93 -65.79
N ALA A 16 -15.06 6.94 -65.41
CA ALA A 16 -16.18 6.56 -66.27
C ALA A 16 -16.30 7.46 -67.49
N ARG A 17 -16.09 8.78 -67.35
CA ARG A 17 -16.03 9.70 -68.49
C ARG A 17 -14.91 9.37 -69.48
N MET A 18 -13.73 9.01 -68.99
CA MET A 18 -12.64 8.58 -69.89
C MET A 18 -13.03 7.33 -70.68
N ILE A 19 -13.70 6.35 -70.08
CA ILE A 19 -14.16 5.14 -70.76
C ILE A 19 -15.20 5.47 -71.80
N VAL A 20 -16.20 6.29 -71.43
CA VAL A 20 -17.33 6.65 -72.37
C VAL A 20 -16.83 7.48 -73.55
N THR A 21 -15.85 8.35 -73.34
CA THR A 21 -15.25 9.15 -74.44
C THR A 21 -14.28 8.37 -75.32
N GLY A 22 -14.06 7.08 -75.05
CA GLY A 22 -13.08 6.27 -75.79
C GLY A 22 -11.63 6.67 -75.56
N PHE A 23 -11.35 7.45 -74.53
CA PHE A 23 -10.00 7.91 -74.21
C PHE A 23 -9.16 6.71 -73.68
N SER A 24 -8.12 6.36 -74.41
CA SER A 24 -7.17 5.36 -73.96
C SER A 24 -6.14 6.05 -73.04
N PRO A 25 -6.11 5.72 -71.76
CA PRO A 25 -5.20 6.41 -70.81
C PRO A 25 -3.76 6.09 -71.16
N THR A 26 -2.94 7.14 -71.22
CA THR A 26 -1.48 6.97 -71.25
C THR A 26 -1.02 6.32 -69.97
N VAL A 27 0.20 5.71 -69.94
CA VAL A 27 0.80 5.13 -68.71
C VAL A 27 0.73 6.11 -67.51
N PHE A 28 1.00 7.41 -67.72
CA PHE A 28 0.94 8.44 -66.73
C PHE A 28 -0.50 8.61 -66.14
N VAL A 29 -1.50 8.68 -66.99
CA VAL A 29 -2.93 8.84 -66.59
C VAL A 29 -3.41 7.59 -65.84
N ALA A 30 -3.01 6.41 -66.34
CA ALA A 30 -3.32 5.14 -65.68
C ALA A 30 -2.69 5.07 -64.28
N ASN A 31 -1.43 5.49 -64.09
CA ASN A 31 -0.75 5.59 -62.84
C ASN A 31 -1.47 6.58 -61.87
N CYS A 32 -1.95 7.73 -62.37
CA CYS A 32 -2.76 8.65 -61.59
C CYS A 32 -4.07 8.02 -61.12
N LEU A 33 -4.73 7.24 -61.96
CA LEU A 33 -5.94 6.51 -61.61
C LEU A 33 -5.68 5.43 -60.55
N ILE A 34 -4.62 4.63 -60.72
CA ILE A 34 -4.19 3.62 -59.73
C ILE A 34 -3.92 4.29 -58.39
N GLN A 35 -3.13 5.36 -58.34
CA GLN A 35 -2.80 6.08 -57.15
C GLN A 35 -4.08 6.68 -56.46
N MET A 36 -5.02 7.19 -57.27
CA MET A 36 -6.30 7.68 -56.76
C MET A 36 -7.14 6.56 -56.12
N TYR A 37 -7.27 5.41 -56.78
CA TYR A 37 -7.98 4.26 -56.22
C TYR A 37 -7.29 3.67 -55.00
N VAL A 38 -5.99 3.60 -54.94
CA VAL A 38 -5.21 3.14 -53.79
C VAL A 38 -5.45 4.09 -52.60
N LYS A 39 -5.35 5.42 -52.78
CA LYS A 39 -5.60 6.42 -51.72
C LYS A 39 -7.04 6.44 -51.24
N CYS A 40 -8.01 6.05 -52.10
CA CYS A 40 -9.41 5.88 -51.74
C CYS A 40 -9.74 4.48 -51.18
N SER A 41 -8.75 3.66 -50.88
CA SER A 41 -8.91 2.29 -50.33
C SER A 41 -9.79 1.37 -51.25
N SER A 42 -9.76 1.59 -52.56
CA SER A 42 -10.52 0.84 -53.53
C SER A 42 -9.63 -0.02 -54.45
N LEU A 43 -8.91 -0.98 -53.82
CA LEU A 43 -7.83 -1.75 -54.45
C LEU A 43 -8.31 -2.60 -55.65
N ASP A 44 -9.51 -3.15 -55.64
CA ASP A 44 -10.07 -3.91 -56.76
C ASP A 44 -10.15 -3.08 -58.06
N HIS A 45 -10.51 -1.79 -57.93
CA HIS A 45 -10.51 -0.89 -59.06
C HIS A 45 -9.09 -0.52 -59.49
N ALA A 46 -8.17 -0.34 -58.56
CA ALA A 46 -6.76 -0.11 -58.87
C ALA A 46 -6.17 -1.27 -59.64
N LEU A 47 -6.42 -2.53 -59.20
CA LEU A 47 -5.95 -3.74 -59.89
C LEU A 47 -6.56 -3.91 -61.29
N LYS A 48 -7.90 -3.59 -61.45
CA LYS A 48 -8.52 -3.61 -62.77
C LYS A 48 -7.88 -2.62 -63.74
N VAL A 49 -7.51 -1.41 -63.31
CA VAL A 49 -6.82 -0.43 -64.11
C VAL A 49 -5.45 -0.97 -64.47
N PHE A 50 -4.68 -1.44 -63.47
CA PHE A 50 -3.36 -2.01 -63.63
C PHE A 50 -3.29 -3.16 -64.66
N ASN A 51 -4.20 -4.12 -64.58
CA ASN A 51 -4.29 -5.27 -65.49
C ASN A 51 -4.72 -4.90 -66.93
N ARG A 52 -5.34 -3.73 -67.12
CA ARG A 52 -5.76 -3.24 -68.46
C ARG A 52 -4.72 -2.32 -69.09
N MET A 53 -3.63 -1.99 -68.41
CA MET A 53 -2.53 -1.22 -68.98
C MET A 53 -1.77 -2.01 -70.04
N PRO A 54 -1.51 -1.43 -71.22
CA PRO A 54 -0.77 -2.09 -72.29
C PRO A 54 0.74 -2.24 -71.90
N LEU A 55 1.26 -1.38 -71.10
CA LEU A 55 2.60 -1.43 -70.53
C LEU A 55 2.55 -1.05 -69.08
N GLN A 56 3.04 -1.94 -68.21
CA GLN A 56 3.13 -1.73 -66.78
C GLN A 56 4.57 -1.30 -66.44
N ASP A 57 4.75 -0.07 -65.99
CA ASP A 57 6.05 0.44 -65.54
C ASP A 57 6.29 0.16 -64.04
N THR A 58 7.53 0.35 -63.60
CA THR A 58 7.95 0.15 -62.21
C THR A 58 7.09 0.95 -61.22
N PHE A 59 6.64 2.15 -61.65
CA PHE A 59 5.77 2.99 -60.83
C PHE A 59 4.38 2.38 -60.60
N SER A 60 3.76 1.82 -61.67
CA SER A 60 2.45 1.17 -61.55
C SER A 60 2.50 -0.07 -60.65
N TRP A 61 3.55 -0.89 -60.76
CA TRP A 61 3.80 -2.00 -59.86
C TRP A 61 3.91 -1.54 -58.42
N ASN A 62 4.77 -0.56 -58.15
CA ASN A 62 5.03 -0.02 -56.81
C ASN A 62 3.76 0.57 -56.22
N ALA A 63 2.93 1.30 -56.99
CA ALA A 63 1.67 1.87 -56.50
C ALA A 63 0.66 0.81 -56.04
N VAL A 64 0.53 -0.30 -56.75
CA VAL A 64 -0.37 -1.39 -56.38
C VAL A 64 0.16 -2.18 -55.18
N ILE A 65 1.48 -2.50 -55.18
CA ILE A 65 2.14 -3.18 -54.04
C ILE A 65 1.95 -2.36 -52.77
N PHE A 66 2.22 -1.04 -52.81
CA PHE A 66 2.04 -0.14 -51.70
C PHE A 66 0.60 -0.10 -51.18
N GLY A 67 -0.38 -0.13 -52.12
CA GLY A 67 -1.78 -0.19 -51.82
C GLY A 67 -2.18 -1.44 -51.03
N TYR A 68 -1.74 -2.61 -51.48
CA TYR A 68 -2.02 -3.87 -50.79
C TYR A 68 -1.28 -3.96 -49.46
N ALA A 69 -0.04 -3.48 -49.36
CA ALA A 69 0.69 -3.40 -48.09
C ALA A 69 -0.05 -2.50 -47.07
N GLY A 70 -0.56 -1.34 -47.51
CA GLY A 70 -1.32 -0.41 -46.65
C GLY A 70 -2.71 -0.91 -46.22
N SER A 71 -3.26 -1.91 -46.90
CA SER A 71 -4.51 -2.58 -46.53
C SER A 71 -4.34 -3.86 -45.69
N ALA A 72 -3.14 -4.08 -45.16
CA ALA A 72 -2.77 -5.27 -44.41
C ALA A 72 -2.81 -6.60 -45.16
N ASN A 73 -2.96 -6.57 -46.52
CA ASN A 73 -2.90 -7.76 -47.35
C ASN A 73 -1.51 -8.01 -47.87
N MET A 74 -0.60 -8.37 -47.00
CA MET A 74 0.82 -8.60 -47.34
C MET A 74 1.04 -9.81 -48.27
N ALA A 75 0.17 -10.81 -48.22
CA ALA A 75 0.23 -11.97 -49.10
C ALA A 75 0.04 -11.56 -50.58
N ALA A 76 -0.92 -10.70 -50.87
CA ALA A 76 -1.12 -10.18 -52.25
C ALA A 76 0.00 -9.23 -52.67
N ALA A 77 0.51 -8.38 -51.76
CA ALA A 77 1.63 -7.50 -52.03
C ALA A 77 2.91 -8.32 -52.41
N GLU A 78 3.21 -9.37 -51.66
CA GLU A 78 4.36 -10.26 -51.88
C GLU A 78 4.22 -11.01 -53.20
N ALA A 79 3.05 -11.52 -53.50
CA ALA A 79 2.78 -12.21 -54.79
C ALA A 79 3.03 -11.27 -55.99
N LEU A 80 2.52 -10.02 -55.92
CA LEU A 80 2.77 -9.01 -56.96
C LEU A 80 4.26 -8.62 -57.02
N PHE A 81 4.92 -8.44 -55.90
CA PHE A 81 6.32 -8.14 -55.86
C PHE A 81 7.19 -9.24 -56.48
N ARG A 82 6.84 -10.52 -56.29
CA ARG A 82 7.53 -11.65 -56.90
C ARG A 82 7.31 -11.70 -58.43
N LEU A 83 6.13 -11.32 -58.92
CA LEU A 83 5.78 -11.25 -60.32
C LEU A 83 6.38 -10.04 -61.08
N MET A 84 6.83 -9.03 -60.34
CA MET A 84 7.39 -7.80 -60.89
C MET A 84 8.70 -8.10 -61.68
N PRO A 85 8.77 -7.74 -63.01
CA PRO A 85 9.90 -8.11 -63.87
C PRO A 85 11.21 -7.46 -63.43
N GLU A 86 11.25 -6.16 -63.19
CA GLU A 86 12.37 -5.40 -62.73
C GLU A 86 12.06 -4.72 -61.41
N LYS A 87 12.88 -4.99 -60.42
CA LYS A 87 12.74 -4.45 -59.05
C LYS A 87 13.77 -3.36 -58.80
N ASP A 88 13.25 -2.14 -58.55
CA ASP A 88 14.07 -1.00 -58.15
C ASP A 88 14.16 -0.83 -56.61
N VAL A 89 14.96 0.09 -56.15
CA VAL A 89 15.15 0.38 -54.72
C VAL A 89 13.81 0.72 -54.03
N VAL A 90 12.91 1.44 -54.77
CA VAL A 90 11.57 1.83 -54.23
C VAL A 90 10.67 0.60 -54.02
N SER A 91 10.74 -0.40 -54.94
CA SER A 91 10.00 -1.65 -54.82
C SER A 91 10.38 -2.42 -53.54
N TRP A 92 11.71 -2.58 -53.34
CA TRP A 92 12.22 -3.22 -52.15
C TRP A 92 11.88 -2.45 -50.84
N ASN A 93 12.07 -1.12 -50.83
CA ASN A 93 11.74 -0.28 -49.69
C ASN A 93 10.22 -0.30 -49.36
N SER A 94 9.39 -0.38 -50.38
CA SER A 94 7.94 -0.53 -50.23
C SER A 94 7.56 -1.85 -49.55
N MET A 95 8.21 -2.94 -49.88
CA MET A 95 8.01 -4.23 -49.25
C MET A 95 8.51 -4.26 -47.80
N VAL A 96 9.73 -3.74 -47.55
CA VAL A 96 10.25 -3.64 -46.18
C VAL A 96 9.34 -2.77 -45.31
N SER A 97 8.93 -1.60 -45.83
CA SER A 97 7.99 -0.71 -45.10
C SER A 97 6.61 -1.36 -44.87
N GLY A 98 6.12 -2.10 -45.87
CA GLY A 98 4.85 -2.82 -45.78
C GLY A 98 4.84 -3.86 -44.67
N PHE A 99 5.89 -4.69 -44.59
CA PHE A 99 6.03 -5.67 -43.52
C PHE A 99 6.14 -4.99 -42.14
N LEU A 100 6.88 -3.88 -42.03
CA LEU A 100 7.00 -3.12 -40.80
C LEU A 100 5.64 -2.52 -40.34
N GLN A 101 4.86 -1.94 -41.25
CA GLN A 101 3.54 -1.39 -40.95
C GLN A 101 2.54 -2.46 -40.48
N ASN A 102 2.74 -3.70 -40.93
CA ASN A 102 1.90 -4.85 -40.56
C ASN A 102 2.48 -5.65 -39.37
N GLY A 103 3.52 -5.15 -38.69
CA GLY A 103 4.08 -5.73 -37.46
C GLY A 103 5.05 -6.91 -37.68
N ASP A 104 5.37 -7.27 -38.93
CA ASP A 104 6.27 -8.41 -39.26
C ASP A 104 7.71 -7.95 -39.54
N SER A 105 8.36 -7.50 -38.47
CA SER A 105 9.73 -6.94 -38.59
C SER A 105 10.78 -7.98 -39.02
N TRP A 106 10.59 -9.28 -38.71
CA TRP A 106 11.48 -10.33 -39.15
C TRP A 106 11.45 -10.53 -40.67
N LYS A 107 10.27 -10.51 -41.27
CA LYS A 107 10.17 -10.58 -42.76
C LYS A 107 10.70 -9.32 -43.40
N ALA A 108 10.52 -8.15 -42.80
CA ALA A 108 11.11 -6.92 -43.28
C ALA A 108 12.66 -7.05 -43.41
N VAL A 109 13.31 -7.60 -42.37
CA VAL A 109 14.76 -7.86 -42.39
C VAL A 109 15.11 -8.95 -43.44
N GLY A 110 14.29 -10.00 -43.58
CA GLY A 110 14.46 -11.03 -44.62
C GLY A 110 14.47 -10.44 -46.02
N VAL A 111 13.47 -9.59 -46.35
CA VAL A 111 13.40 -8.88 -47.65
C VAL A 111 14.62 -7.97 -47.88
N PHE A 112 15.12 -7.30 -46.86
CA PHE A 112 16.36 -6.51 -46.94
C PHE A 112 17.57 -7.39 -47.23
N MET A 113 17.66 -8.58 -46.64
CA MET A 113 18.75 -9.51 -46.95
C MET A 113 18.66 -10.04 -48.38
N GLU A 114 17.45 -10.29 -48.90
CA GLU A 114 17.24 -10.65 -50.33
C GLU A 114 17.66 -9.48 -51.25
N MET A 115 17.29 -8.23 -50.93
CA MET A 115 17.71 -7.03 -51.65
C MET A 115 19.25 -6.94 -51.76
N ARG A 116 19.95 -7.19 -50.66
CA ARG A 116 21.43 -7.23 -50.66
C ARG A 116 21.99 -8.35 -51.52
N GLY A 117 21.35 -9.54 -51.50
CA GLY A 117 21.71 -10.68 -52.34
C GLY A 117 21.52 -10.38 -53.84
N ALA A 118 20.48 -9.62 -54.18
CA ALA A 118 20.22 -9.16 -55.53
C ALA A 118 21.15 -8.03 -56.01
N LYS A 119 22.09 -7.59 -55.18
CA LYS A 119 23.07 -6.50 -55.46
C LYS A 119 22.41 -5.18 -55.88
N VAL A 120 21.20 -4.92 -55.45
CA VAL A 120 20.50 -3.63 -55.66
C VAL A 120 21.17 -2.57 -54.79
N GLY A 121 21.42 -1.37 -55.35
CA GLY A 121 22.01 -0.26 -54.58
C GLY A 121 21.18 0.11 -53.39
N LEU A 122 21.79 0.48 -52.28
CA LEU A 122 21.11 0.98 -51.09
C LEU A 122 21.05 2.51 -51.19
N ASP A 123 20.00 3.09 -50.67
CA ASP A 123 19.86 4.55 -50.49
C ASP A 123 19.61 4.92 -49.01
N TYR A 124 19.57 6.21 -48.68
CA TYR A 124 19.30 6.71 -47.35
C TYR A 124 17.94 6.24 -46.82
N THR A 125 16.93 6.10 -47.68
CA THR A 125 15.58 5.62 -47.28
C THR A 125 15.61 4.15 -46.89
N THR A 126 16.37 3.31 -47.62
CA THR A 126 16.60 1.87 -47.27
C THR A 126 17.17 1.76 -45.87
N LEU A 127 18.24 2.52 -45.57
CA LEU A 127 18.91 2.49 -44.27
C LEU A 127 17.98 2.96 -43.15
N ALA A 128 17.20 4.00 -43.39
CA ALA A 128 16.21 4.50 -42.40
C ALA A 128 15.13 3.46 -42.11
N VAL A 129 14.55 2.83 -43.13
CA VAL A 129 13.48 1.82 -42.95
C VAL A 129 14.04 0.57 -42.27
N VAL A 130 15.24 0.11 -42.61
CA VAL A 130 15.87 -1.07 -41.98
C VAL A 130 16.30 -0.75 -40.54
N SER A 131 16.79 0.46 -40.25
CA SER A 131 17.06 0.90 -38.88
C SER A 131 15.79 0.85 -38.04
N LYS A 132 14.63 1.22 -38.60
CA LYS A 132 13.34 1.06 -37.94
C LYS A 132 12.96 -0.40 -37.69
N ALA A 133 13.32 -1.32 -38.64
CA ALA A 133 13.13 -2.77 -38.42
C ALA A 133 13.98 -3.25 -37.22
N CYS A 134 15.23 -2.83 -37.14
CA CYS A 134 16.12 -3.12 -36.00
C CYS A 134 15.57 -2.56 -34.69
N SER A 135 15.01 -1.35 -34.72
CA SER A 135 14.32 -0.76 -33.56
C SER A 135 13.18 -1.62 -33.06
N CYS A 136 12.33 -2.14 -33.95
CA CYS A 136 11.18 -2.96 -33.60
C CYS A 136 11.58 -4.35 -33.08
N LEU A 137 12.70 -4.88 -33.53
CA LEU A 137 13.25 -6.17 -33.09
C LEU A 137 14.17 -6.05 -31.86
N GLU A 138 14.49 -4.83 -31.44
CA GLU A 138 15.51 -4.53 -30.43
C GLU A 138 16.86 -5.20 -30.72
N ASP A 139 17.16 -5.47 -32.03
CA ASP A 139 18.43 -6.11 -32.47
C ASP A 139 19.54 -5.08 -32.63
N LEU A 140 20.30 -4.91 -31.55
CA LEU A 140 21.46 -4.01 -31.52
C LEU A 140 22.55 -4.43 -32.52
N ASN A 141 22.80 -5.75 -32.70
CA ASN A 141 23.90 -6.24 -33.53
C ASN A 141 23.66 -5.91 -35.00
N LEU A 142 22.43 -6.14 -35.48
CA LEU A 142 22.03 -5.75 -36.82
C LEU A 142 22.07 -4.23 -36.99
N GLY A 143 21.57 -3.48 -36.00
CA GLY A 143 21.60 -2.02 -35.98
C GLY A 143 23.01 -1.43 -36.10
N ILE A 144 24.01 -1.99 -35.40
CA ILE A 144 25.41 -1.59 -35.52
C ILE A 144 25.95 -1.85 -36.93
N GLN A 145 25.58 -2.97 -37.55
CA GLN A 145 25.98 -3.28 -38.93
C GLN A 145 25.40 -2.28 -39.93
N ILE A 146 24.12 -1.92 -39.79
CA ILE A 146 23.45 -0.89 -40.61
C ILE A 146 24.10 0.47 -40.43
N HIS A 147 24.41 0.86 -39.18
CA HIS A 147 25.15 2.09 -38.92
C HIS A 147 26.53 2.07 -39.62
N GLY A 148 27.27 0.97 -39.52
CA GLY A 148 28.54 0.80 -40.23
C GLY A 148 28.39 0.86 -41.77
N VAL A 149 27.26 0.46 -42.33
CA VAL A 149 26.94 0.64 -43.76
C VAL A 149 26.70 2.12 -44.09
N ALA A 150 25.92 2.81 -43.26
CA ALA A 150 25.63 4.26 -43.39
C ALA A 150 26.93 5.09 -43.43
N VAL A 151 27.87 4.78 -42.51
CA VAL A 151 29.19 5.44 -42.48
C VAL A 151 29.98 5.18 -43.76
N ARG A 152 30.07 3.92 -44.25
CA ARG A 152 30.79 3.55 -45.49
C ARG A 152 30.18 4.18 -46.73
N MET A 153 28.86 4.43 -46.76
CA MET A 153 28.18 5.07 -47.87
C MET A 153 28.27 6.60 -47.84
N GLY A 154 28.80 7.17 -46.78
CA GLY A 154 28.89 8.63 -46.60
C GLY A 154 27.53 9.28 -46.27
N VAL A 155 26.50 8.51 -45.93
CA VAL A 155 25.17 9.02 -45.58
C VAL A 155 24.96 9.16 -44.07
N HIS A 156 26.03 9.11 -43.30
CA HIS A 156 26.00 9.26 -41.84
C HIS A 156 25.72 10.70 -41.37
N GLU A 157 25.64 11.68 -42.26
CA GLU A 157 25.20 13.05 -42.01
C GLU A 157 23.78 13.32 -42.49
N ASP A 158 23.14 12.38 -43.20
CA ASP A 158 21.77 12.54 -43.68
C ASP A 158 20.79 12.52 -42.54
N VAL A 159 19.98 13.60 -42.42
CA VAL A 159 19.03 13.81 -41.30
C VAL A 159 18.03 12.66 -41.12
N VAL A 160 17.59 12.04 -42.25
CA VAL A 160 16.58 10.94 -42.19
C VAL A 160 17.24 9.68 -41.64
N THR A 161 18.42 9.32 -42.18
CA THR A 161 19.18 8.15 -41.74
C THR A 161 19.61 8.26 -40.29
N VAL A 162 20.15 9.42 -39.88
CA VAL A 162 20.62 9.62 -38.51
C VAL A 162 19.45 9.65 -37.53
N SER A 163 18.32 10.27 -37.88
CA SER A 163 17.11 10.23 -37.02
C SER A 163 16.61 8.80 -36.77
N ALA A 164 16.67 7.94 -37.80
CA ALA A 164 16.30 6.53 -37.67
C ALA A 164 17.32 5.71 -36.82
N LEU A 165 18.63 6.03 -36.94
CA LEU A 165 19.68 5.44 -36.10
C LEU A 165 19.56 5.88 -34.64
N VAL A 166 19.22 7.16 -34.40
CA VAL A 166 18.94 7.70 -33.05
C VAL A 166 17.79 6.92 -32.39
N ASP A 167 16.67 6.74 -33.11
CA ASP A 167 15.51 5.93 -32.59
C ASP A 167 15.93 4.47 -32.35
N MET A 168 16.72 3.88 -33.26
CA MET A 168 17.18 2.49 -33.14
C MET A 168 18.05 2.29 -31.91
N TYR A 169 19.07 3.13 -31.69
CA TYR A 169 19.92 3.00 -30.50
C TYR A 169 19.17 3.22 -29.21
N ALA A 170 18.24 4.18 -29.20
CA ALA A 170 17.40 4.44 -28.02
C ALA A 170 16.55 3.22 -27.65
N LYS A 171 15.89 2.58 -28.63
CA LYS A 171 15.06 1.38 -28.41
C LYS A 171 15.88 0.15 -28.06
N CYS A 172 17.09 0.03 -28.58
CA CYS A 172 18.05 -1.03 -28.20
C CYS A 172 18.73 -0.76 -26.84
N LYS A 173 18.19 0.13 -25.98
CA LYS A 173 18.70 0.46 -24.64
C LYS A 173 20.15 1.02 -24.62
N LYS A 174 20.60 1.64 -25.74
CA LYS A 174 21.89 2.30 -25.87
C LYS A 174 21.69 3.82 -25.98
N LEU A 175 21.08 4.43 -24.98
CA LEU A 175 20.73 5.85 -24.99
C LEU A 175 21.96 6.75 -25.16
N ASP A 176 23.08 6.44 -24.53
CA ASP A 176 24.31 7.24 -24.63
C ASP A 176 24.76 7.40 -26.09
N ARG A 177 24.69 6.32 -26.90
CA ARG A 177 25.01 6.35 -28.33
C ARG A 177 23.96 7.14 -29.12
N SER A 178 22.68 7.03 -28.74
CA SER A 178 21.59 7.81 -29.34
C SER A 178 21.81 9.31 -29.11
N LEU A 179 22.13 9.73 -27.87
CA LEU A 179 22.43 11.12 -27.52
C LEU A 179 23.69 11.64 -28.22
N GLN A 180 24.75 10.82 -28.32
CA GLN A 180 25.96 11.15 -29.02
C GLN A 180 25.67 11.46 -30.50
N LEU A 181 25.00 10.55 -31.22
CA LEU A 181 24.62 10.76 -32.62
C LEU A 181 23.75 12.02 -32.78
N PHE A 182 22.80 12.24 -31.90
CA PHE A 182 21.98 13.44 -31.94
C PHE A 182 22.80 14.72 -31.74
N SER A 183 23.77 14.71 -30.83
CA SER A 183 24.65 15.86 -30.61
C SER A 183 25.56 16.20 -31.81
N GLU A 184 25.98 15.14 -32.55
CA GLU A 184 26.82 15.25 -33.74
C GLU A 184 26.04 15.68 -35.00
N MET A 185 24.69 15.69 -34.99
CA MET A 185 23.86 16.11 -36.13
C MET A 185 24.06 17.59 -36.48
N PRO A 186 24.45 17.91 -37.74
CA PRO A 186 24.62 19.30 -38.19
C PRO A 186 23.27 20.06 -38.22
N GLU A 187 22.25 19.37 -38.71
CA GLU A 187 20.88 19.88 -38.78
C GLU A 187 19.94 18.95 -38.02
N ARG A 188 19.05 19.54 -37.20
CA ARG A 188 18.07 18.79 -36.40
C ARG A 188 16.66 19.21 -36.81
N ASN A 189 15.85 18.24 -37.24
CA ASN A 189 14.45 18.48 -37.58
C ASN A 189 13.54 17.98 -36.44
N TRP A 190 12.24 18.26 -36.53
CA TRP A 190 11.26 17.82 -35.54
C TRP A 190 11.24 16.30 -35.32
N VAL A 191 11.62 15.49 -36.33
CA VAL A 191 11.68 14.01 -36.23
C VAL A 191 12.82 13.58 -35.31
N SER A 192 14.03 14.13 -35.51
CA SER A 192 15.20 13.81 -34.68
C SER A 192 15.00 14.24 -33.21
N TRP A 193 14.42 15.40 -32.97
CA TRP A 193 14.04 15.83 -31.62
C TRP A 193 13.03 14.88 -30.99
N SER A 194 11.97 14.53 -31.72
CA SER A 194 10.94 13.60 -31.20
C SER A 194 11.50 12.20 -30.90
N ALA A 195 12.44 11.70 -31.74
CA ALA A 195 13.07 10.40 -31.55
C ALA A 195 13.91 10.36 -30.25
N VAL A 196 14.72 11.40 -30.01
CA VAL A 196 15.55 11.50 -28.80
C VAL A 196 14.68 11.62 -27.55
N ILE A 197 13.69 12.53 -27.57
CA ILE A 197 12.76 12.71 -26.42
C ILE A 197 12.05 11.40 -26.10
N ALA A 198 11.49 10.71 -27.12
CA ALA A 198 10.85 9.41 -26.92
C ALA A 198 11.84 8.36 -26.40
N GLY A 199 13.08 8.39 -26.89
CA GLY A 199 14.16 7.51 -26.44
C GLY A 199 14.50 7.71 -24.97
N CYS A 200 14.62 8.95 -24.51
CA CYS A 200 14.83 9.27 -23.09
C CYS A 200 13.69 8.71 -22.22
N VAL A 201 12.43 8.90 -22.64
CA VAL A 201 11.25 8.40 -21.92
C VAL A 201 11.24 6.87 -21.82
N GLN A 202 11.57 6.17 -22.94
CA GLN A 202 11.61 4.70 -22.97
C GLN A 202 12.73 4.11 -22.12
N ASN A 203 13.84 4.83 -21.95
CA ASN A 203 14.96 4.44 -21.09
C ASN A 203 14.87 5.00 -19.66
N ASN A 204 13.69 5.48 -19.24
CA ASN A 204 13.42 6.02 -17.91
C ASN A 204 14.27 7.23 -17.51
N LYS A 205 14.81 7.98 -18.52
CA LYS A 205 15.55 9.23 -18.32
C LYS A 205 14.63 10.44 -18.52
N LEU A 206 13.64 10.54 -17.62
CA LEU A 206 12.49 11.44 -17.77
C LEU A 206 12.90 12.92 -17.68
N ILE A 207 13.86 13.27 -16.82
CA ILE A 207 14.34 14.64 -16.62
C ILE A 207 15.10 15.10 -17.87
N GLU A 208 16.02 14.26 -18.39
CA GLU A 208 16.77 14.52 -19.61
C GLU A 208 15.83 14.76 -20.81
N GLY A 209 14.74 13.96 -20.89
CA GLY A 209 13.70 14.15 -21.92
C GLY A 209 13.02 15.53 -21.86
N LEU A 210 12.74 16.05 -20.66
CA LEU A 210 12.18 17.39 -20.47
C LEU A 210 13.20 18.50 -20.79
N GLU A 211 14.47 18.31 -20.48
CA GLU A 211 15.54 19.26 -20.81
C GLU A 211 15.72 19.36 -22.31
N ILE A 212 15.80 18.23 -23.02
CA ILE A 212 15.89 18.19 -24.49
C ILE A 212 14.66 18.86 -25.13
N TYR A 213 13.45 18.64 -24.57
CA TYR A 213 12.25 19.34 -25.04
C TYR A 213 12.37 20.87 -24.87
N ARG A 214 12.93 21.34 -23.77
CA ARG A 214 13.19 22.77 -23.56
C ARG A 214 14.18 23.33 -24.60
N GLU A 215 15.20 22.55 -24.95
CA GLU A 215 16.14 22.94 -26.02
C GLU A 215 15.46 22.97 -27.39
N MET A 216 14.59 21.99 -27.70
CA MET A 216 13.79 21.98 -28.93
C MET A 216 12.95 23.24 -29.08
N LEU A 217 12.30 23.68 -28.00
CA LEU A 217 11.52 24.94 -28.01
C LEU A 217 12.41 26.17 -28.24
N LYS A 218 13.59 26.24 -27.61
CA LYS A 218 14.56 27.32 -27.82
C LYS A 218 15.08 27.37 -29.26
N ALA A 219 15.22 26.19 -29.90
CA ALA A 219 15.63 26.08 -31.29
C ALA A 219 14.51 26.50 -32.28
N GLY A 220 13.31 26.83 -31.81
CA GLY A 220 12.17 27.20 -32.65
C GLY A 220 11.61 26.05 -33.50
N CYS A 221 11.95 24.80 -33.19
CA CYS A 221 11.42 23.65 -33.92
C CYS A 221 9.94 23.41 -33.55
N GLY A 222 9.11 23.11 -34.55
CA GLY A 222 7.70 22.77 -34.35
C GLY A 222 7.56 21.46 -33.55
N VAL A 223 6.61 21.46 -32.60
CA VAL A 223 6.32 20.30 -31.75
C VAL A 223 5.32 19.38 -32.44
N SER A 224 5.59 18.08 -32.45
CA SER A 224 4.67 17.09 -33.01
C SER A 224 3.77 16.46 -31.94
N GLN A 225 2.69 15.83 -32.39
CA GLN A 225 1.80 15.01 -31.57
C GLN A 225 2.56 13.98 -30.71
N SER A 226 3.53 13.27 -31.31
CA SER A 226 4.33 12.25 -30.60
C SER A 226 5.27 12.87 -29.55
N THR A 227 5.78 14.09 -29.80
CA THR A 227 6.58 14.82 -28.83
C THR A 227 5.75 15.18 -27.61
N TYR A 228 4.55 15.77 -27.78
CA TYR A 228 3.64 16.08 -26.68
C TYR A 228 3.34 14.82 -25.86
N ALA A 229 2.98 13.71 -26.53
CA ALA A 229 2.67 12.46 -25.84
C ALA A 229 3.86 11.96 -24.99
N SER A 230 5.09 12.07 -25.51
CA SER A 230 6.30 11.65 -24.79
C SER A 230 6.59 12.58 -23.59
N VAL A 231 6.47 13.89 -23.77
CA VAL A 231 6.74 14.85 -22.69
C VAL A 231 5.68 14.78 -21.57
N PHE A 232 4.39 14.59 -21.90
CA PHE A 232 3.36 14.34 -20.89
C PHE A 232 3.63 13.03 -20.12
N ARG A 233 4.13 11.99 -20.81
CA ARG A 233 4.54 10.75 -20.15
C ARG A 233 5.72 10.97 -19.20
N SER A 234 6.67 11.85 -19.54
CA SER A 234 7.74 12.26 -18.63
C SER A 234 7.19 12.95 -17.38
N CYS A 235 6.27 13.91 -17.55
CA CYS A 235 5.63 14.58 -16.41
C CYS A 235 4.84 13.63 -15.54
N ALA A 236 4.14 12.65 -16.15
CA ALA A 236 3.41 11.61 -15.45
C ALA A 236 4.32 10.71 -14.60
N GLY A 237 5.47 10.31 -15.17
CA GLY A 237 6.46 9.48 -14.46
C GLY A 237 7.20 10.19 -13.34
N LEU A 238 7.34 11.53 -13.43
CA LEU A 238 7.96 12.36 -12.39
C LEU A 238 6.95 12.96 -11.40
N SER A 239 5.66 12.69 -11.56
CA SER A 239 4.58 13.34 -10.83
C SER A 239 4.66 14.88 -10.85
N ALA A 240 5.19 15.44 -11.95
CA ALA A 240 5.49 16.86 -12.11
C ALA A 240 4.26 17.65 -12.58
N LEU A 241 3.24 17.80 -11.74
CA LEU A 241 1.97 18.47 -12.08
C LEU A 241 2.17 19.90 -12.59
N GLY A 242 3.06 20.70 -11.96
CA GLY A 242 3.30 22.09 -12.35
C GLY A 242 3.85 22.23 -13.77
N ILE A 243 4.77 21.34 -14.18
CA ILE A 243 5.29 21.31 -15.55
C ILE A 243 4.19 20.81 -16.51
N GLY A 244 3.47 19.77 -16.13
CA GLY A 244 2.38 19.20 -16.92
C GLY A 244 1.27 20.19 -17.23
N THR A 245 0.87 21.04 -16.27
CA THR A 245 -0.15 22.09 -16.49
C THR A 245 0.35 23.18 -17.44
N GLN A 246 1.63 23.58 -17.37
CA GLN A 246 2.22 24.54 -18.32
C GLN A 246 2.25 23.96 -19.74
N LEU A 247 2.61 22.68 -19.89
CA LEU A 247 2.62 21.97 -21.17
C LEU A 247 1.21 21.83 -21.74
N HIS A 248 0.21 21.57 -20.91
CA HIS A 248 -1.18 21.55 -21.35
C HIS A 248 -1.61 22.93 -21.87
N GLY A 249 -1.27 23.99 -21.15
CA GLY A 249 -1.51 25.36 -21.65
C GLY A 249 -0.81 25.65 -22.98
N HIS A 250 0.38 25.09 -23.22
CA HIS A 250 1.10 25.20 -24.49
C HIS A 250 0.43 24.39 -25.59
N SER A 251 -0.01 23.15 -25.32
CA SER A 251 -0.69 22.30 -26.31
C SER A 251 -2.05 22.89 -26.75
N LEU A 252 -2.79 23.57 -25.84
CA LEU A 252 -4.04 24.27 -26.14
C LEU A 252 -3.84 25.46 -27.08
N LYS A 253 -2.68 26.12 -27.03
CA LYS A 253 -2.34 27.26 -27.92
C LYS A 253 -1.82 26.79 -29.29
N SER A 254 -1.47 25.55 -29.42
CA SER A 254 -1.05 24.92 -30.66
C SER A 254 -2.23 24.25 -31.37
N ASP A 255 -2.05 23.83 -32.63
CA ASP A 255 -3.08 23.09 -33.41
C ASP A 255 -3.44 21.70 -32.81
N PHE A 256 -2.75 21.27 -31.74
CA PHE A 256 -2.93 19.97 -31.10
C PHE A 256 -3.86 20.00 -29.88
N GLY A 257 -4.46 21.13 -29.53
CA GLY A 257 -5.35 21.23 -28.37
C GLY A 257 -6.58 20.31 -28.41
N ALA A 258 -7.08 19.98 -29.61
CA ALA A 258 -8.20 19.06 -29.81
C ALA A 258 -7.77 17.65 -30.27
N ASP A 259 -6.46 17.38 -30.34
CA ASP A 259 -5.96 16.08 -30.78
C ASP A 259 -6.19 14.99 -29.72
N ILE A 260 -6.82 13.87 -30.11
CA ILE A 260 -7.19 12.80 -29.17
C ILE A 260 -6.00 12.14 -28.49
N VAL A 261 -4.86 12.00 -29.20
CA VAL A 261 -3.65 11.36 -28.64
C VAL A 261 -3.01 12.27 -27.61
N VAL A 262 -2.91 13.57 -27.90
CA VAL A 262 -2.37 14.57 -26.97
C VAL A 262 -3.28 14.72 -25.75
N ALA A 263 -4.60 14.80 -25.96
CA ALA A 263 -5.58 14.86 -24.88
C ALA A 263 -5.55 13.62 -24.00
N THR A 264 -5.41 12.42 -24.59
CA THR A 264 -5.28 11.16 -23.84
C THR A 264 -3.98 11.12 -23.01
N ALA A 265 -2.85 11.58 -23.58
CA ALA A 265 -1.59 11.66 -22.85
C ALA A 265 -1.63 12.69 -21.71
N THR A 266 -2.32 13.82 -21.94
CA THR A 266 -2.54 14.84 -20.91
C THR A 266 -3.43 14.32 -19.79
N LEU A 267 -4.46 13.56 -20.12
CA LEU A 267 -5.36 12.92 -19.17
C LEU A 267 -4.60 11.89 -18.31
N ASP A 268 -3.77 11.02 -18.92
CA ASP A 268 -2.91 10.06 -18.21
C ASP A 268 -1.93 10.79 -17.28
N MET A 269 -1.38 11.94 -17.72
CA MET A 269 -0.51 12.76 -16.89
C MET A 269 -1.24 13.30 -15.65
N TYR A 270 -2.46 13.86 -15.81
CA TYR A 270 -3.22 14.35 -14.67
C TYR A 270 -3.60 13.22 -13.72
N ALA A 271 -4.03 12.07 -14.26
CA ALA A 271 -4.37 10.91 -13.46
C ALA A 271 -3.18 10.35 -12.66
N LYS A 272 -1.97 10.33 -13.26
CA LYS A 272 -0.75 9.88 -12.57
C LYS A 272 -0.18 10.90 -11.57
N CYS A 273 -0.48 12.18 -11.77
CA CYS A 273 -0.16 13.25 -10.82
C CYS A 273 -1.23 13.40 -9.71
N ASP A 274 -2.13 12.44 -9.58
CA ASP A 274 -3.22 12.40 -8.58
C ASP A 274 -4.19 13.60 -8.63
N ASN A 275 -4.32 14.25 -9.79
CA ASN A 275 -5.27 15.35 -10.01
C ASN A 275 -6.46 14.88 -10.84
N MET A 276 -7.33 14.07 -10.20
CA MET A 276 -8.50 13.48 -10.86
C MET A 276 -9.56 14.51 -11.25
N GLU A 277 -9.59 15.68 -10.59
CA GLU A 277 -10.52 16.77 -10.94
C GLU A 277 -10.22 17.32 -12.33
N LEU A 278 -8.95 17.66 -12.61
CA LEU A 278 -8.52 18.13 -13.92
C LEU A 278 -8.62 17.03 -14.98
N ALA A 279 -8.27 15.77 -14.62
CA ALA A 279 -8.44 14.64 -15.52
C ALA A 279 -9.91 14.47 -15.95
N ARG A 280 -10.87 14.56 -15.01
CA ARG A 280 -12.29 14.45 -15.29
C ARG A 280 -12.81 15.62 -16.15
N LYS A 281 -12.41 16.87 -15.84
CA LYS A 281 -12.77 18.04 -16.64
C LYS A 281 -12.27 17.89 -18.08
N LEU A 282 -11.03 17.46 -18.27
CA LEU A 282 -10.46 17.24 -19.59
C LEU A 282 -11.24 16.12 -20.32
N PHE A 283 -11.45 14.97 -19.67
CA PHE A 283 -12.22 13.89 -20.27
C PHE A 283 -13.59 14.34 -20.75
N ASN A 284 -14.33 15.09 -19.94
CA ASN A 284 -15.67 15.59 -20.31
C ASN A 284 -15.64 16.61 -21.46
N SER A 285 -14.51 17.32 -21.66
CA SER A 285 -14.36 18.32 -22.73
C SER A 285 -13.90 17.73 -24.07
N MET A 286 -13.43 16.47 -24.08
CA MET A 286 -13.00 15.81 -25.31
C MET A 286 -14.20 15.57 -26.25
N PRO A 287 -14.09 15.92 -27.55
CA PRO A 287 -15.18 15.77 -28.51
C PRO A 287 -15.47 14.29 -28.83
N ASP A 288 -14.48 13.43 -28.73
CA ASP A 288 -14.59 11.98 -28.88
C ASP A 288 -13.68 11.26 -27.88
N HIS A 289 -14.10 10.09 -27.41
CA HIS A 289 -13.38 9.30 -26.44
C HIS A 289 -12.83 8.03 -27.09
N SER A 290 -11.53 7.84 -27.05
CA SER A 290 -10.89 6.59 -27.45
C SER A 290 -10.96 5.56 -26.32
N LEU A 291 -10.75 4.27 -26.62
CA LEU A 291 -10.60 3.24 -25.59
C LEU A 291 -9.45 3.58 -24.62
N GLN A 292 -8.36 4.13 -25.17
CA GLN A 292 -7.19 4.56 -24.36
C GLN A 292 -7.54 5.68 -23.38
N SER A 293 -8.42 6.62 -23.77
CA SER A 293 -8.85 7.69 -22.85
C SER A 293 -9.73 7.15 -21.72
N TYR A 294 -10.62 6.18 -22.01
CA TYR A 294 -11.35 5.45 -20.96
C TYR A 294 -10.40 4.67 -20.04
N ASN A 295 -9.42 3.95 -20.60
CA ASN A 295 -8.45 3.20 -19.82
C ASN A 295 -7.66 4.12 -18.88
N ALA A 296 -7.18 5.26 -19.39
CA ALA A 296 -6.41 6.22 -18.59
C ALA A 296 -7.21 6.75 -17.39
N ILE A 297 -8.48 7.12 -17.59
CA ILE A 297 -9.31 7.66 -16.51
C ILE A 297 -9.81 6.59 -15.54
N ILE A 298 -10.18 5.38 -16.02
CA ILE A 298 -10.59 4.25 -15.16
C ILE A 298 -9.44 3.83 -14.25
N VAL A 299 -8.24 3.62 -14.81
CA VAL A 299 -7.04 3.27 -14.04
C VAL A 299 -6.66 4.40 -13.09
N GLY A 300 -6.80 5.67 -13.50
CA GLY A 300 -6.57 6.83 -12.66
C GLY A 300 -7.47 6.84 -11.43
N TYR A 301 -8.79 6.73 -11.60
CA TYR A 301 -9.73 6.66 -10.48
C TYR A 301 -9.50 5.45 -9.58
N SER A 302 -9.15 4.30 -10.15
CA SER A 302 -8.79 3.13 -9.36
C SER A 302 -7.57 3.41 -8.47
N ARG A 303 -6.51 4.02 -9.00
CA ARG A 303 -5.30 4.32 -8.23
C ARG A 303 -5.52 5.36 -7.13
N SER A 304 -6.37 6.36 -7.39
CA SER A 304 -6.71 7.42 -6.43
C SER A 304 -7.78 7.00 -5.40
N GLY A 305 -8.16 5.72 -5.34
CA GLY A 305 -9.11 5.22 -4.36
C GLY A 305 -10.60 5.46 -4.67
N HIS A 306 -10.91 6.02 -5.84
CA HIS A 306 -12.28 6.35 -6.26
C HIS A 306 -12.89 5.23 -7.10
N GLY A 307 -13.05 4.04 -6.51
CA GLY A 307 -13.47 2.84 -7.23
C GLY A 307 -14.88 2.92 -7.82
N PHE A 308 -15.81 3.61 -7.17
CA PHE A 308 -17.18 3.78 -7.71
C PHE A 308 -17.21 4.59 -8.99
N GLU A 309 -16.42 5.65 -9.09
CA GLU A 309 -16.28 6.49 -10.28
C GLU A 309 -15.69 5.70 -11.44
N ALA A 310 -14.69 4.85 -11.18
CA ALA A 310 -14.11 3.96 -12.18
C ALA A 310 -15.15 2.97 -12.72
N LEU A 311 -15.95 2.35 -11.85
CA LEU A 311 -17.03 1.43 -12.25
C LEU A 311 -18.13 2.12 -13.07
N ASN A 312 -18.49 3.35 -12.73
CA ASN A 312 -19.45 4.12 -13.52
C ASN A 312 -18.94 4.40 -14.92
N LEU A 313 -17.67 4.78 -15.06
CA LEU A 313 -17.03 4.99 -16.37
C LEU A 313 -16.94 3.70 -17.18
N PHE A 314 -16.71 2.56 -16.56
CA PHE A 314 -16.74 1.28 -17.24
C PHE A 314 -18.14 0.96 -17.77
N ARG A 315 -19.21 1.23 -17.00
CA ARG A 315 -20.60 1.09 -17.48
C ARG A 315 -20.89 2.01 -18.66
N ASP A 316 -20.38 3.24 -18.66
CA ASP A 316 -20.54 4.17 -19.76
C ASP A 316 -19.77 3.71 -21.01
N LEU A 317 -18.58 3.14 -20.86
CA LEU A 317 -17.82 2.50 -21.93
C LEU A 317 -18.62 1.33 -22.54
N GLN A 318 -19.20 0.46 -21.73
CA GLN A 318 -20.03 -0.64 -22.21
C GLN A 318 -21.25 -0.16 -23.00
N LYS A 319 -21.95 0.89 -22.52
CA LYS A 319 -23.09 1.51 -23.23
C LYS A 319 -22.68 2.13 -24.56
N SER A 320 -21.45 2.63 -24.68
CA SER A 320 -20.94 3.20 -25.92
C SER A 320 -20.70 2.17 -27.05
N GLY A 321 -20.69 0.88 -26.72
CA GLY A 321 -20.44 -0.21 -27.67
C GLY A 321 -19.01 -0.30 -28.23
N ARG A 322 -18.03 0.41 -27.63
CA ARG A 322 -16.64 0.49 -28.13
C ARG A 322 -15.79 -0.72 -27.79
N GLY A 323 -16.31 -1.69 -27.03
CA GLY A 323 -15.52 -2.82 -26.55
C GLY A 323 -14.64 -2.43 -25.36
N PHE A 324 -13.86 -3.39 -24.89
CA PHE A 324 -12.91 -3.26 -23.79
C PHE A 324 -11.71 -4.19 -24.02
N ASP A 325 -10.59 -3.86 -23.43
CA ASP A 325 -9.34 -4.62 -23.51
C ASP A 325 -8.87 -5.10 -22.12
N GLU A 326 -7.71 -5.75 -22.06
CA GLU A 326 -7.11 -6.23 -20.82
C GLU A 326 -6.81 -5.11 -19.83
N ILE A 327 -6.48 -3.89 -20.32
CA ILE A 327 -6.20 -2.74 -19.46
C ILE A 327 -7.49 -2.23 -18.80
N THR A 328 -8.57 -2.17 -19.58
CA THR A 328 -9.90 -1.81 -19.06
C THR A 328 -10.33 -2.75 -17.94
N LEU A 329 -10.23 -4.07 -18.20
CA LEU A 329 -10.67 -5.09 -17.24
C LEU A 329 -9.79 -5.10 -15.97
N SER A 330 -8.47 -5.03 -16.14
CA SER A 330 -7.56 -4.97 -14.98
C SER A 330 -7.78 -3.72 -14.13
N GLY A 331 -7.97 -2.54 -14.76
CA GLY A 331 -8.30 -1.30 -14.07
C GLY A 331 -9.64 -1.36 -13.34
N THR A 332 -10.65 -1.97 -13.95
CA THR A 332 -11.99 -2.14 -13.34
C THR A 332 -11.97 -3.14 -12.19
N LEU A 333 -11.22 -4.26 -12.31
CA LEU A 333 -11.01 -5.22 -11.22
C LEU A 333 -10.27 -4.57 -10.04
N SER A 334 -9.27 -3.73 -10.33
CA SER A 334 -8.59 -2.95 -9.28
C SER A 334 -9.55 -1.99 -8.56
N ALA A 335 -10.53 -1.39 -9.28
CA ALA A 335 -11.59 -0.60 -8.66
C ALA A 335 -12.48 -1.45 -7.74
N CYS A 336 -12.88 -2.66 -8.17
CA CYS A 336 -13.63 -3.61 -7.33
C CYS A 336 -12.85 -3.98 -6.07
N ALA A 337 -11.54 -4.19 -6.19
CA ALA A 337 -10.65 -4.49 -5.06
C ALA A 337 -10.64 -3.36 -4.01
N ILE A 338 -10.61 -2.10 -4.45
CA ILE A 338 -10.59 -0.92 -3.58
C ILE A 338 -11.88 -0.76 -2.79
N ILE A 339 -13.03 -0.90 -3.45
CA ILE A 339 -14.33 -0.82 -2.78
C ILE A 339 -14.72 -2.10 -2.03
N LYS A 340 -13.88 -3.14 -2.13
CA LYS A 340 -14.16 -4.49 -1.62
C LYS A 340 -15.48 -5.07 -2.16
N GLY A 341 -15.80 -4.73 -3.41
CA GLY A 341 -17.03 -5.08 -4.10
C GLY A 341 -16.94 -6.47 -4.75
N LEU A 342 -17.17 -7.53 -3.97
CA LEU A 342 -17.11 -8.91 -4.49
C LEU A 342 -18.15 -9.17 -5.59
N PHE A 343 -19.35 -8.62 -5.45
CA PHE A 343 -20.43 -8.82 -6.42
C PHE A 343 -20.10 -8.21 -7.78
N GLU A 344 -19.61 -6.97 -7.79
CA GLU A 344 -19.11 -6.29 -8.99
C GLU A 344 -17.93 -7.06 -9.59
N GLY A 345 -17.00 -7.51 -8.74
CA GLY A 345 -15.85 -8.30 -9.16
C GLY A 345 -16.24 -9.60 -9.88
N LEU A 346 -17.25 -10.33 -9.37
CA LEU A 346 -17.79 -11.53 -10.01
C LEU A 346 -18.42 -11.25 -11.38
N GLN A 347 -19.11 -10.11 -11.53
CA GLN A 347 -19.65 -9.70 -12.82
C GLN A 347 -18.53 -9.44 -13.83
N ILE A 348 -17.47 -8.74 -13.42
CA ILE A 348 -16.31 -8.49 -14.30
C ILE A 348 -15.58 -9.80 -14.62
N HIS A 349 -15.40 -10.70 -13.65
CA HIS A 349 -14.81 -12.02 -13.91
C HIS A 349 -15.63 -12.81 -14.96
N SER A 350 -16.95 -12.78 -14.87
CA SER A 350 -17.82 -13.37 -15.89
C SER A 350 -17.59 -12.78 -17.30
N LEU A 351 -17.29 -11.48 -17.38
CA LEU A 351 -16.94 -10.81 -18.64
C LEU A 351 -15.55 -11.24 -19.14
N THR A 352 -14.57 -11.44 -18.26
CA THR A 352 -13.24 -11.92 -18.68
C THR A 352 -13.31 -13.30 -19.32
N ILE A 353 -14.16 -14.20 -18.77
CA ILE A 353 -14.39 -15.53 -19.34
C ILE A 353 -15.08 -15.43 -20.71
N LYS A 354 -16.14 -14.61 -20.84
CA LYS A 354 -16.88 -14.43 -22.11
C LYS A 354 -16.03 -13.82 -23.22
N SER A 355 -15.10 -12.95 -22.87
CA SER A 355 -14.18 -12.30 -23.82
C SER A 355 -12.90 -13.08 -24.07
N THR A 356 -12.74 -14.27 -23.48
CA THR A 356 -11.53 -15.11 -23.55
C THR A 356 -10.24 -14.43 -23.03
N LEU A 357 -10.40 -13.40 -22.21
CA LEU A 357 -9.29 -12.65 -21.58
C LEU A 357 -8.88 -13.19 -20.20
N ASN A 358 -9.54 -14.26 -19.72
CA ASN A 358 -9.22 -14.91 -18.45
C ASN A 358 -7.78 -15.48 -18.40
N ASN A 359 -7.23 -15.87 -19.57
CA ASN A 359 -5.85 -16.37 -19.68
C ASN A 359 -4.80 -15.26 -19.82
N ASN A 360 -5.23 -13.99 -19.92
CA ASN A 360 -4.29 -12.87 -19.96
C ASN A 360 -3.72 -12.66 -18.55
N ILE A 361 -2.39 -12.68 -18.43
CA ILE A 361 -1.69 -12.62 -17.15
C ILE A 361 -2.01 -11.36 -16.34
N CYS A 362 -2.16 -10.20 -17.00
CA CYS A 362 -2.51 -8.95 -16.33
C CYS A 362 -3.92 -8.99 -15.72
N VAL A 363 -4.88 -9.57 -16.45
CA VAL A 363 -6.26 -9.73 -15.97
C VAL A 363 -6.33 -10.75 -14.84
N ALA A 364 -5.63 -11.88 -14.98
CA ALA A 364 -5.56 -12.90 -13.94
C ALA A 364 -4.94 -12.35 -12.65
N ASN A 365 -3.84 -11.59 -12.73
CA ASN A 365 -3.21 -10.95 -11.57
C ASN A 365 -4.16 -9.92 -10.91
N ALA A 366 -4.95 -9.16 -11.69
CA ALA A 366 -5.94 -8.25 -11.15
C ALA A 366 -7.13 -8.99 -10.48
N LEU A 367 -7.51 -10.17 -10.98
CA LEU A 367 -8.49 -11.05 -10.33
C LEU A 367 -7.99 -11.57 -8.98
N LEU A 368 -6.72 -12.01 -8.91
CA LEU A 368 -6.10 -12.44 -7.66
C LEU A 368 -6.12 -11.35 -6.60
N ASP A 369 -5.72 -10.11 -6.97
CA ASP A 369 -5.75 -8.95 -6.06
C ASP A 369 -7.18 -8.61 -5.61
N MET A 370 -8.13 -8.63 -6.54
CA MET A 370 -9.54 -8.36 -6.24
C MET A 370 -10.13 -9.38 -5.27
N TYR A 371 -9.95 -10.67 -5.53
CA TYR A 371 -10.45 -11.73 -4.65
C TYR A 371 -9.76 -11.70 -3.28
N GLY A 372 -8.44 -11.46 -3.23
CA GLY A 372 -7.69 -11.32 -2.00
C GLY A 372 -8.22 -10.21 -1.11
N LYS A 373 -8.44 -9.01 -1.66
CA LYS A 373 -8.98 -7.85 -0.93
C LYS A 373 -10.45 -8.00 -0.55
N CYS A 374 -11.23 -8.77 -1.33
CA CYS A 374 -12.62 -9.12 -1.00
C CYS A 374 -12.74 -10.30 -0.02
N ARG A 375 -11.65 -10.86 0.49
CA ARG A 375 -11.59 -12.03 1.39
C ARG A 375 -12.16 -13.32 0.78
N ALA A 376 -12.17 -13.43 -0.53
CA ALA A 376 -12.64 -14.58 -1.29
C ALA A 376 -11.45 -15.45 -1.73
N LEU A 377 -10.74 -16.05 -0.75
CA LEU A 377 -9.48 -16.77 -0.98
C LEU A 377 -9.66 -18.04 -1.81
N SER A 378 -10.79 -18.74 -1.67
CA SER A 378 -11.10 -19.95 -2.47
C SER A 378 -11.12 -19.64 -3.96
N GLU A 379 -11.74 -18.52 -4.34
CA GLU A 379 -11.82 -18.06 -5.72
C GLU A 379 -10.45 -17.58 -6.22
N ALA A 380 -9.68 -16.92 -5.35
CA ALA A 380 -8.30 -16.54 -5.68
C ALA A 380 -7.44 -17.77 -5.98
N CYS A 381 -7.49 -18.81 -5.15
CA CYS A 381 -6.78 -20.07 -5.38
C CYS A 381 -7.21 -20.74 -6.68
N CYS A 382 -8.53 -20.81 -6.97
CA CYS A 382 -9.03 -21.36 -8.24
C CYS A 382 -8.43 -20.62 -9.45
N VAL A 383 -8.47 -19.27 -9.45
CA VAL A 383 -7.88 -18.47 -10.53
C VAL A 383 -6.39 -18.75 -10.66
N PHE A 384 -5.66 -18.81 -9.53
CA PHE A 384 -4.23 -19.08 -9.55
C PHE A 384 -3.90 -20.46 -10.11
N ASP A 385 -4.67 -21.49 -9.76
CA ASP A 385 -4.47 -22.86 -10.22
C ASP A 385 -4.78 -23.03 -11.70
N GLU A 386 -5.77 -22.30 -12.23
CA GLU A 386 -6.12 -22.26 -13.65
C GLU A 386 -5.09 -21.55 -14.53
N MET A 387 -4.24 -20.68 -13.95
CA MET A 387 -3.22 -19.96 -14.71
C MET A 387 -2.19 -20.92 -15.32
N THR A 388 -2.08 -20.92 -16.65
CA THR A 388 -1.09 -21.72 -17.38
C THR A 388 0.32 -21.17 -17.28
N ILE A 389 0.46 -19.85 -17.20
CA ILE A 389 1.72 -19.14 -17.03
C ILE A 389 1.59 -18.28 -15.79
N ARG A 390 2.54 -18.40 -14.88
CA ARG A 390 2.61 -17.64 -13.63
C ARG A 390 3.92 -16.87 -13.61
N ASP A 391 3.84 -15.55 -13.46
CA ASP A 391 5.02 -14.70 -13.29
C ASP A 391 5.23 -14.33 -11.80
N ALA A 392 6.27 -13.55 -11.50
CA ALA A 392 6.54 -13.10 -10.14
C ALA A 392 5.36 -12.30 -9.56
N VAL A 393 4.65 -11.53 -10.39
CA VAL A 393 3.47 -10.75 -9.96
C VAL A 393 2.33 -11.66 -9.56
N SER A 394 2.09 -12.77 -10.28
CA SER A 394 1.07 -13.76 -9.94
C SER A 394 1.33 -14.41 -8.58
N TRP A 395 2.59 -14.81 -8.34
CA TRP A 395 2.99 -15.35 -7.04
C TRP A 395 2.86 -14.33 -5.93
N ASN A 396 3.30 -13.10 -6.16
CA ASN A 396 3.18 -12.02 -5.18
C ASN A 396 1.71 -11.71 -4.86
N ALA A 397 0.83 -11.68 -5.86
CA ALA A 397 -0.59 -11.41 -5.67
C ALA A 397 -1.26 -12.46 -4.77
N ILE A 398 -1.03 -13.76 -5.01
CA ILE A 398 -1.63 -14.82 -4.19
C ILE A 398 -1.02 -14.88 -2.79
N ILE A 399 0.29 -14.70 -2.65
CA ILE A 399 0.99 -14.63 -1.35
C ILE A 399 0.45 -13.45 -0.54
N ALA A 400 0.31 -12.27 -1.16
CA ALA A 400 -0.23 -11.09 -0.51
C ALA A 400 -1.72 -11.25 -0.16
N ALA A 401 -2.51 -11.95 -0.99
CA ALA A 401 -3.90 -12.24 -0.69
C ALA A 401 -4.04 -13.08 0.60
N HIS A 402 -3.23 -14.11 0.78
CA HIS A 402 -3.23 -14.92 2.00
C HIS A 402 -2.68 -14.15 3.20
N GLU A 403 -1.61 -13.35 3.02
CA GLU A 403 -1.06 -12.49 4.08
C GLU A 403 -2.10 -11.48 4.60
N GLN A 404 -2.80 -10.78 3.71
CA GLN A 404 -3.82 -9.79 4.08
C GLN A 404 -5.06 -10.40 4.77
N ASN A 405 -5.25 -11.69 4.67
CA ASN A 405 -6.33 -12.43 5.31
C ASN A 405 -5.85 -13.27 6.52
N ASP A 406 -4.68 -12.95 7.06
CA ASP A 406 -4.09 -13.56 8.26
C ASP A 406 -3.85 -15.08 8.13
N ASN A 407 -3.73 -15.59 6.90
CA ASN A 407 -3.51 -16.99 6.61
C ASN A 407 -2.02 -17.31 6.42
N VAL A 408 -1.30 -17.36 7.52
CA VAL A 408 0.17 -17.43 7.54
C VAL A 408 0.71 -18.76 7.01
N GLU A 409 0.05 -19.87 7.33
CA GLU A 409 0.50 -21.22 6.92
C GLU A 409 0.50 -21.36 5.40
N GLU A 410 -0.59 -20.98 4.74
CA GLU A 410 -0.69 -20.99 3.28
C GLU A 410 0.27 -19.99 2.63
N THR A 411 0.49 -18.80 3.24
CA THR A 411 1.49 -17.84 2.77
C THR A 411 2.87 -18.48 2.69
N LEU A 412 3.29 -19.20 3.73
CA LEU A 412 4.58 -19.91 3.78
C LEU A 412 4.63 -21.10 2.81
N MET A 413 3.52 -21.85 2.67
CA MET A 413 3.43 -22.95 1.70
C MET A 413 3.54 -22.44 0.26
N LEU A 414 2.85 -21.33 -0.08
CA LEU A 414 2.93 -20.70 -1.40
C LEU A 414 4.33 -20.17 -1.68
N PHE A 415 4.97 -19.53 -0.72
CA PHE A 415 6.36 -19.11 -0.83
C PHE A 415 7.30 -20.28 -1.12
N THR A 416 7.13 -21.41 -0.40
CA THR A 416 7.90 -22.63 -0.66
C THR A 416 7.63 -23.21 -2.05
N SER A 417 6.39 -23.13 -2.53
CA SER A 417 5.98 -23.60 -3.86
C SER A 417 6.57 -22.69 -4.98
N MET A 418 6.61 -21.38 -4.76
CA MET A 418 7.30 -20.42 -5.65
C MET A 418 8.77 -20.79 -5.81
N LEU A 419 9.46 -21.08 -4.69
CA LEU A 419 10.87 -21.51 -4.71
C LEU A 419 11.09 -22.84 -5.45
N ARG A 420 10.18 -23.81 -5.27
CA ARG A 420 10.23 -25.09 -6.01
C ARG A 420 10.04 -24.90 -7.50
N SER A 421 9.25 -23.90 -7.90
CA SER A 421 9.03 -23.52 -9.30
C SER A 421 10.23 -22.78 -9.91
N ARG A 422 11.33 -22.61 -9.19
CA ARG A 422 12.53 -21.86 -9.57
C ARG A 422 12.25 -20.39 -9.92
N MET A 423 11.17 -19.84 -9.40
CA MET A 423 10.93 -18.39 -9.47
C MET A 423 11.74 -17.72 -8.37
N GLU A 424 12.48 -16.68 -8.74
CA GLU A 424 13.24 -15.88 -7.78
C GLU A 424 12.31 -14.91 -7.06
N PRO A 425 12.26 -14.95 -5.71
CA PRO A 425 11.51 -13.97 -4.93
C PRO A 425 12.09 -12.56 -5.08
N ASP A 426 11.22 -11.59 -5.20
CA ASP A 426 11.58 -10.17 -5.23
C ASP A 426 11.34 -9.50 -3.85
N GLU A 427 11.56 -8.18 -3.78
CA GLU A 427 11.35 -7.43 -2.55
C GLU A 427 9.90 -7.50 -2.05
N PHE A 428 8.92 -7.55 -2.93
CA PHE A 428 7.50 -7.65 -2.57
C PHE A 428 7.15 -9.03 -1.99
N THR A 429 7.71 -10.10 -2.58
CA THR A 429 7.58 -11.47 -2.04
C THR A 429 8.09 -11.53 -0.60
N TYR A 430 9.35 -11.09 -0.40
CA TYR A 430 9.96 -11.10 0.94
C TYR A 430 9.19 -10.22 1.91
N GLY A 431 8.74 -9.05 1.48
CA GLY A 431 7.94 -8.14 2.30
C GLY A 431 6.66 -8.79 2.82
N SER A 432 5.87 -9.41 1.94
CA SER A 432 4.61 -10.08 2.31
C SER A 432 4.84 -11.29 3.23
N VAL A 433 5.85 -12.12 2.94
CA VAL A 433 6.16 -13.29 3.78
C VAL A 433 6.66 -12.88 5.17
N LEU A 434 7.53 -11.87 5.26
CA LEU A 434 8.01 -11.33 6.54
C LEU A 434 6.88 -10.71 7.34
N LYS A 435 5.96 -10.00 6.69
CA LYS A 435 4.79 -9.40 7.34
C LYS A 435 3.84 -10.48 7.89
N ALA A 436 3.64 -11.58 7.16
CA ALA A 436 2.92 -12.74 7.65
C ALA A 436 3.59 -13.35 8.90
N CYS A 437 4.92 -13.53 8.87
CA CYS A 437 5.69 -14.00 10.04
C CYS A 437 5.56 -13.04 11.24
N ALA A 438 5.56 -11.72 10.99
CA ALA A 438 5.39 -10.69 12.02
C ALA A 438 4.00 -10.74 12.67
N GLY A 439 2.93 -10.90 11.87
CA GLY A 439 1.54 -10.99 12.36
C GLY A 439 1.33 -12.15 13.33
N ASN A 440 1.88 -13.32 13.03
CA ASN A 440 1.76 -14.53 13.85
C ASN A 440 2.92 -14.75 14.85
N ARG A 441 3.82 -13.77 14.97
CA ARG A 441 5.02 -13.87 15.80
C ARG A 441 5.84 -15.14 15.55
N ALA A 442 5.88 -15.62 14.30
CA ALA A 442 6.55 -16.83 13.87
C ALA A 442 8.08 -16.60 13.67
N LEU A 443 8.81 -16.44 14.77
CA LEU A 443 10.23 -16.09 14.76
C LEU A 443 11.09 -17.09 13.96
N SER A 444 10.89 -18.39 14.13
CA SER A 444 11.69 -19.41 13.43
C SER A 444 11.58 -19.32 11.91
N CYS A 445 10.35 -19.18 11.40
CA CYS A 445 10.10 -18.99 9.97
C CYS A 445 10.69 -17.65 9.46
N GLY A 446 10.52 -16.58 10.24
CA GLY A 446 11.11 -15.28 9.92
C GLY A 446 12.63 -15.32 9.82
N MET A 447 13.32 -16.07 10.69
CA MET A 447 14.77 -16.27 10.63
C MET A 447 15.21 -17.07 9.39
N GLU A 448 14.45 -18.07 8.97
CA GLU A 448 14.73 -18.81 7.73
C GLU A 448 14.58 -17.90 6.50
N VAL A 449 13.53 -17.08 6.46
CA VAL A 449 13.34 -16.10 5.38
C VAL A 449 14.47 -15.07 5.38
N HIS A 450 14.88 -14.55 6.56
CA HIS A 450 16.01 -13.63 6.66
C HIS A 450 17.32 -14.24 6.11
N ASN A 451 17.61 -15.52 6.43
CA ASN A 451 18.77 -16.22 5.86
C ASN A 451 18.73 -16.28 4.33
N ARG A 452 17.55 -16.42 3.72
CA ARG A 452 17.38 -16.38 2.26
C ARG A 452 17.57 -14.98 1.70
N VAL A 453 17.04 -13.97 2.36
CA VAL A 453 17.24 -12.54 2.01
C VAL A 453 18.73 -12.19 1.96
N ILE A 454 19.52 -12.70 2.92
CA ILE A 454 20.99 -12.50 2.91
C ILE A 454 21.63 -13.20 1.70
N LYS A 455 21.23 -14.45 1.41
CA LYS A 455 21.77 -15.22 0.28
C LYS A 455 21.39 -14.63 -1.08
N SER A 456 20.24 -13.99 -1.22
CA SER A 456 19.80 -13.32 -2.45
C SER A 456 20.46 -11.94 -2.65
N GLY A 457 21.23 -11.46 -1.68
CA GLY A 457 21.85 -10.13 -1.71
C GLY A 457 20.91 -8.97 -1.42
N MET A 458 19.65 -9.23 -1.05
CA MET A 458 18.63 -8.20 -0.75
C MET A 458 18.69 -7.67 0.68
N GLY A 459 19.63 -8.13 1.51
CA GLY A 459 19.75 -7.74 2.92
C GLY A 459 20.00 -6.24 3.18
N LEU A 460 20.38 -5.47 2.15
CA LEU A 460 20.57 -4.02 2.23
C LEU A 460 19.44 -3.24 1.52
N ASN A 461 18.44 -3.92 0.98
CA ASN A 461 17.27 -3.27 0.38
C ASN A 461 16.42 -2.64 1.50
N TRP A 462 16.08 -1.35 1.36
CA TRP A 462 15.34 -0.60 2.37
C TRP A 462 13.94 -1.15 2.63
N PHE A 463 13.26 -1.68 1.60
CA PHE A 463 11.91 -2.23 1.71
C PHE A 463 11.92 -3.55 2.51
N VAL A 464 12.80 -4.48 2.14
CA VAL A 464 12.97 -5.77 2.83
C VAL A 464 13.54 -5.54 4.24
N GLY A 465 14.46 -4.59 4.39
CA GLY A 465 15.02 -4.18 5.68
C GLY A 465 13.94 -3.69 6.65
N SER A 466 13.02 -2.83 6.18
CA SER A 466 11.88 -2.36 7.00
C SER A 466 10.96 -3.50 7.42
N ALA A 467 10.68 -4.47 6.53
CA ALA A 467 9.89 -5.65 6.85
C ALA A 467 10.59 -6.59 7.85
N LEU A 468 11.91 -6.73 7.77
CA LEU A 468 12.70 -7.47 8.76
C LEU A 468 12.68 -6.80 10.14
N VAL A 469 12.81 -5.47 10.18
CA VAL A 469 12.70 -4.69 11.42
C VAL A 469 11.34 -4.92 12.06
N ASP A 470 10.25 -4.82 11.29
CA ASP A 470 8.88 -5.07 11.80
C ASP A 470 8.72 -6.50 12.32
N MET A 471 9.21 -7.50 11.58
CA MET A 471 9.12 -8.91 11.98
C MET A 471 9.87 -9.18 13.30
N TYR A 472 11.12 -8.73 13.42
CA TYR A 472 11.89 -8.96 14.65
C TYR A 472 11.33 -8.16 15.82
N SER A 473 10.87 -6.93 15.61
CA SER A 473 10.22 -6.09 16.62
C SER A 473 8.97 -6.77 17.20
N LYS A 474 8.07 -7.26 16.34
CA LYS A 474 6.84 -7.95 16.77
C LYS A 474 7.10 -9.31 17.42
N CYS A 475 8.20 -9.98 17.03
CA CYS A 475 8.66 -11.21 17.66
C CYS A 475 9.42 -10.99 18.99
N GLY A 476 9.57 -9.75 19.47
CA GLY A 476 10.23 -9.43 20.73
C GLY A 476 11.76 -9.38 20.69
N MET A 477 12.35 -9.42 19.49
CA MET A 477 13.80 -9.40 19.27
C MET A 477 14.27 -7.98 18.89
N THR A 478 14.00 -7.00 19.75
CA THR A 478 14.27 -5.57 19.52
C THR A 478 15.74 -5.27 19.23
N GLU A 479 16.68 -5.96 19.89
CA GLU A 479 18.13 -5.79 19.64
C GLU A 479 18.54 -6.21 18.21
N VAL A 480 17.88 -7.25 17.67
CA VAL A 480 18.15 -7.72 16.29
C VAL A 480 17.53 -6.73 15.30
N ALA A 481 16.32 -6.28 15.59
CA ALA A 481 15.63 -5.26 14.79
C ALA A 481 16.45 -3.98 14.67
N GLU A 482 17.01 -3.51 15.79
CA GLU A 482 17.92 -2.35 15.85
C GLU A 482 19.14 -2.54 14.94
N LYS A 483 19.84 -3.66 15.07
CA LYS A 483 21.02 -3.96 14.25
C LYS A 483 20.71 -3.98 12.76
N ILE A 484 19.54 -4.48 12.35
CA ILE A 484 19.10 -4.49 10.95
C ILE A 484 18.76 -3.07 10.51
N HIS A 485 18.04 -2.30 11.33
CA HIS A 485 17.67 -0.92 11.03
C HIS A 485 18.91 -0.07 10.66
N PHE A 486 20.00 -0.15 11.46
CA PHE A 486 21.21 0.61 11.19
C PHE A 486 22.11 0.03 10.11
N ARG A 487 21.87 -1.21 9.66
CA ARG A 487 22.60 -1.81 8.52
C ARG A 487 21.97 -1.49 7.17
N THR A 488 20.69 -1.15 7.12
CA THR A 488 20.01 -0.78 5.86
C THR A 488 20.59 0.53 5.32
N LYS A 489 20.70 0.64 3.97
CA LYS A 489 21.28 1.84 3.33
C LYS A 489 20.49 3.11 3.61
N GLU A 490 19.19 2.99 3.73
CA GLU A 490 18.27 4.11 3.95
C GLU A 490 17.34 3.74 5.11
N GLN A 491 17.38 4.53 6.16
CA GLN A 491 16.44 4.40 7.26
C GLN A 491 15.17 5.18 6.89
N THR A 492 14.16 4.46 6.47
CA THR A 492 12.87 5.04 6.09
C THR A 492 12.00 5.30 7.32
N MET A 493 11.03 6.20 7.20
CA MET A 493 10.01 6.43 8.23
C MET A 493 9.34 5.12 8.66
N VAL A 494 9.06 4.20 7.70
CA VAL A 494 8.45 2.89 8.00
C VAL A 494 9.33 2.05 8.93
N SER A 495 10.65 2.02 8.71
CA SER A 495 11.57 1.26 9.57
C SER A 495 11.72 1.89 10.95
N TRP A 496 11.68 3.22 11.07
CA TRP A 496 11.65 3.92 12.36
C TRP A 496 10.37 3.60 13.13
N ASN A 497 9.22 3.68 12.46
CA ASN A 497 7.93 3.34 13.06
C ASN A 497 7.88 1.89 13.54
N ALA A 498 8.40 0.96 12.75
CA ALA A 498 8.48 -0.46 13.12
C ALA A 498 9.36 -0.69 14.36
N LEU A 499 10.50 0.02 14.44
CA LEU A 499 11.41 -0.08 15.58
C LEU A 499 10.80 0.53 16.84
N ILE A 500 10.29 1.76 16.78
CA ILE A 500 9.67 2.47 17.91
C ILE A 500 8.46 1.68 18.43
N SER A 501 7.56 1.23 17.55
CA SER A 501 6.40 0.42 17.97
C SER A 501 6.80 -0.92 18.57
N GLY A 502 7.91 -1.52 18.11
CA GLY A 502 8.47 -2.73 18.69
C GLY A 502 8.90 -2.54 20.14
N PHE A 503 9.60 -1.46 20.46
CA PHE A 503 9.97 -1.12 21.85
C PHE A 503 8.72 -0.88 22.71
N VAL A 504 7.71 -0.18 22.19
CA VAL A 504 6.45 0.04 22.91
C VAL A 504 5.73 -1.28 23.21
N MET A 505 5.66 -2.19 22.25
CA MET A 505 5.05 -3.52 22.44
C MET A 505 5.77 -4.37 23.49
N GLN A 506 7.09 -4.20 23.65
CA GLN A 506 7.89 -4.88 24.66
C GLN A 506 7.91 -4.12 26.02
N LYS A 507 7.06 -3.10 26.17
CA LYS A 507 7.02 -2.23 27.36
C LYS A 507 8.34 -1.50 27.68
N GLN A 508 9.18 -1.32 26.66
CA GLN A 508 10.45 -0.58 26.72
C GLN A 508 10.20 0.88 26.30
N SER A 509 9.36 1.57 27.05
CA SER A 509 8.86 2.90 26.67
C SER A 509 9.95 3.98 26.65
N GLU A 510 10.98 3.87 27.52
CA GLU A 510 12.11 4.79 27.55
C GLU A 510 12.96 4.68 26.27
N ASP A 511 13.21 3.45 25.81
CA ASP A 511 13.93 3.23 24.57
C ASP A 511 13.13 3.76 23.37
N ALA A 512 11.81 3.53 23.32
CA ALA A 512 10.95 4.08 22.29
C ALA A 512 11.04 5.62 22.19
N GLN A 513 11.07 6.30 23.35
CA GLN A 513 11.23 7.76 23.42
C GLN A 513 12.62 8.21 22.93
N ARG A 514 13.67 7.48 23.28
CA ARG A 514 15.04 7.77 22.84
C ARG A 514 15.16 7.65 21.31
N TYR A 515 14.59 6.61 20.72
CA TYR A 515 14.59 6.42 19.27
C TYR A 515 13.76 7.46 18.53
N PHE A 516 12.65 7.91 19.09
CA PHE A 516 11.88 9.02 18.54
C PHE A 516 12.68 10.32 18.53
N SER A 517 13.35 10.65 19.62
CA SER A 517 14.24 11.84 19.69
C SER A 517 15.35 11.77 18.65
N TRP A 518 15.95 10.60 18.47
CA TRP A 518 16.98 10.39 17.46
C TRP A 518 16.46 10.50 16.02
N MET A 519 15.25 9.99 15.75
CA MET A 519 14.56 10.17 14.45
C MET A 519 14.42 11.66 14.09
N LEU A 520 14.05 12.49 15.06
CA LEU A 520 13.95 13.95 14.89
C LEU A 520 15.30 14.62 14.64
N GLU A 521 16.34 14.21 15.36
CA GLU A 521 17.71 14.74 15.22
C GLU A 521 18.29 14.49 13.84
N ILE A 522 17.99 13.34 13.23
CA ILE A 522 18.42 12.99 11.85
C ILE A 522 17.61 13.74 10.80
N GLY A 523 16.48 14.38 11.18
CA GLY A 523 15.62 15.14 10.27
C GLY A 523 14.60 14.27 9.51
N VAL A 524 14.28 13.07 10.00
CA VAL A 524 13.18 12.27 9.46
C VAL A 524 11.87 12.82 10.02
N GLU A 525 10.97 13.25 9.13
CA GLU A 525 9.68 13.81 9.51
C GLU A 525 8.73 12.71 10.00
N PRO A 526 8.21 12.80 11.26
CA PRO A 526 7.23 11.86 11.78
C PRO A 526 5.87 11.98 11.09
N ASP A 527 5.19 10.87 10.91
CA ASP A 527 3.80 10.81 10.44
C ASP A 527 2.79 10.67 11.58
N SER A 528 1.50 10.62 11.25
CA SER A 528 0.42 10.42 12.22
C SER A 528 0.61 9.16 13.06
N PHE A 529 1.12 8.08 12.46
CA PHE A 529 1.37 6.83 13.16
C PHE A 529 2.52 6.96 14.18
N THR A 530 3.61 7.63 13.81
CA THR A 530 4.73 7.91 14.71
C THR A 530 4.26 8.68 15.94
N TYR A 531 3.53 9.80 15.72
CA TYR A 531 3.02 10.63 16.81
C TYR A 531 2.09 9.86 17.73
N ALA A 532 1.17 9.07 17.18
CA ALA A 532 0.26 8.26 17.97
C ALA A 532 1.00 7.20 18.81
N THR A 533 2.01 6.52 18.23
CA THR A 533 2.83 5.54 18.95
C THR A 533 3.60 6.16 20.10
N VAL A 534 4.15 7.36 19.89
CA VAL A 534 4.92 8.07 20.94
C VAL A 534 3.98 8.66 22.00
N LEU A 535 2.78 9.11 21.64
CA LEU A 535 1.76 9.51 22.64
C LEU A 535 1.32 8.33 23.51
N ASP A 536 1.16 7.11 22.94
CA ASP A 536 0.93 5.91 23.75
C ASP A 536 2.09 5.61 24.70
N THR A 537 3.35 5.86 24.26
CA THR A 537 4.51 5.79 25.14
C THR A 537 4.42 6.77 26.32
N CYS A 538 4.01 8.03 26.04
CA CYS A 538 3.80 9.04 27.08
C CYS A 538 2.67 8.64 28.04
N ALA A 539 1.61 8.02 27.51
CA ALA A 539 0.51 7.50 28.31
C ALA A 539 0.97 6.38 29.27
N ASN A 540 1.80 5.46 28.77
CA ASN A 540 2.32 4.32 29.55
C ASN A 540 3.33 4.74 30.63
N LEU A 541 4.14 5.78 30.35
CA LEU A 541 5.09 6.36 31.31
C LEU A 541 4.47 7.44 32.20
N ALA A 542 3.24 7.84 31.94
CA ALA A 542 2.55 8.97 32.57
C ALA A 542 3.34 10.31 32.46
N THR A 543 4.09 10.52 31.36
CA THR A 543 4.93 11.70 31.13
C THR A 543 4.12 12.82 30.44
N VAL A 544 3.46 13.66 31.24
CA VAL A 544 2.60 14.77 30.74
C VAL A 544 3.40 15.82 29.98
N SER A 545 4.62 16.15 30.46
CA SER A 545 5.47 17.20 29.88
C SER A 545 5.83 16.89 28.44
N LEU A 546 6.33 15.69 28.14
CA LEU A 546 6.62 15.23 26.79
C LEU A 546 5.36 15.15 25.93
N GLY A 547 4.26 14.62 26.49
CA GLY A 547 2.97 14.57 25.78
C GLY A 547 2.48 15.95 25.31
N LYS A 548 2.69 17.00 26.12
CA LYS A 548 2.38 18.39 25.74
C LYS A 548 3.31 18.93 24.66
N GLN A 549 4.60 18.58 24.71
CA GLN A 549 5.55 18.99 23.67
C GLN A 549 5.18 18.38 22.30
N ILE A 550 4.83 17.09 22.29
CA ILE A 550 4.38 16.38 21.09
C ILE A 550 3.06 16.97 20.60
N HIS A 551 2.09 17.23 21.47
CA HIS A 551 0.84 17.90 21.11
C HIS A 551 1.09 19.26 20.45
N ALA A 552 2.04 20.05 20.96
CA ALA A 552 2.42 21.33 20.36
C ALA A 552 3.02 21.15 18.95
N GLN A 553 3.76 20.09 18.67
CA GLN A 553 4.25 19.76 17.32
C GLN A 553 3.11 19.37 16.39
N ILE A 554 2.18 18.53 16.85
CA ILE A 554 0.98 18.11 16.11
C ILE A 554 0.16 19.35 15.69
N LEU A 555 0.00 20.33 16.59
CA LEU A 555 -0.69 21.60 16.29
C LEU A 555 0.03 22.42 15.22
N LYS A 556 1.36 22.49 15.24
CA LYS A 556 2.16 23.21 14.24
C LYS A 556 2.08 22.58 12.85
N LEU A 557 1.89 21.26 12.77
CA LEU A 557 1.78 20.51 11.52
C LEU A 557 0.34 20.34 11.04
N GLU A 558 -0.62 20.97 11.70
CA GLU A 558 -2.05 20.93 11.38
C GLU A 558 -2.65 19.51 11.35
N LEU A 559 -2.01 18.56 12.07
CA LEU A 559 -2.44 17.16 12.15
C LEU A 559 -3.58 16.91 13.16
N GLN A 560 -4.05 17.94 13.87
CA GLN A 560 -5.13 17.83 14.87
C GLN A 560 -6.49 17.44 14.28
N ALA A 561 -6.65 17.43 12.97
CA ALA A 561 -7.86 16.95 12.30
C ALA A 561 -7.89 15.43 12.09
N ASP A 562 -6.76 14.74 12.29
CA ASP A 562 -6.66 13.29 12.19
C ASP A 562 -7.35 12.63 13.39
N VAL A 563 -8.35 11.78 13.12
CA VAL A 563 -9.15 11.10 14.14
C VAL A 563 -8.29 10.18 15.02
N TYR A 564 -7.27 9.53 14.41
CA TYR A 564 -6.37 8.63 15.12
C TYR A 564 -5.49 9.39 16.12
N ILE A 565 -4.97 10.56 15.73
CA ILE A 565 -4.21 11.44 16.66
C ILE A 565 -5.12 11.98 17.76
N CYS A 566 -6.35 12.40 17.43
CA CYS A 566 -7.29 12.89 18.44
C CYS A 566 -7.57 11.83 19.51
N SER A 567 -7.83 10.60 19.11
CA SER A 567 -8.12 9.51 20.05
C SER A 567 -6.94 9.19 20.96
N THR A 568 -5.71 9.19 20.42
CA THR A 568 -4.49 8.96 21.22
C THR A 568 -4.16 10.12 22.14
N LEU A 569 -4.44 11.38 21.78
CA LEU A 569 -4.30 12.53 22.67
C LEU A 569 -5.28 12.45 23.84
N VAL A 570 -6.55 12.08 23.59
CA VAL A 570 -7.54 11.86 24.64
C VAL A 570 -7.08 10.77 25.61
N ASP A 571 -6.58 9.64 25.10
CA ASP A 571 -6.07 8.53 25.91
C ASP A 571 -4.82 8.93 26.71
N MET A 572 -3.84 9.60 26.07
CA MET A 572 -2.63 10.06 26.73
C MET A 572 -2.94 11.01 27.89
N TYR A 573 -3.77 12.04 27.66
CA TYR A 573 -4.12 12.98 28.74
C TYR A 573 -4.92 12.30 29.85
N SER A 574 -5.78 11.34 29.50
CA SER A 574 -6.55 10.55 30.48
C SER A 574 -5.63 9.72 31.36
N LYS A 575 -4.75 8.93 30.78
CA LYS A 575 -3.79 8.06 31.51
C LYS A 575 -2.81 8.87 32.33
N CYS A 576 -2.42 10.05 31.86
CA CYS A 576 -1.55 10.97 32.62
C CYS A 576 -2.30 11.75 33.72
N GLY A 577 -3.59 11.51 33.95
CA GLY A 577 -4.39 12.18 34.99
C GLY A 577 -4.85 13.60 34.67
N ASN A 578 -4.60 14.08 33.46
CA ASN A 578 -5.02 15.42 33.04
C ASN A 578 -6.38 15.39 32.30
N LEU A 579 -7.41 15.07 33.06
CA LEU A 579 -8.77 14.91 32.52
C LEU A 579 -9.35 16.19 31.89
N LYS A 580 -8.89 17.38 32.31
CA LYS A 580 -9.35 18.66 31.73
C LYS A 580 -8.89 18.80 30.28
N ASP A 581 -7.61 18.54 30.01
CA ASP A 581 -7.06 18.61 28.65
C ASP A 581 -7.60 17.46 27.79
N SER A 582 -7.80 16.26 28.38
CA SER A 582 -8.44 15.12 27.72
C SER A 582 -9.86 15.47 27.25
N GLN A 583 -10.71 16.03 28.14
CA GLN A 583 -12.06 16.45 27.78
C GLN A 583 -12.06 17.57 26.71
N LEU A 584 -11.13 18.51 26.80
CA LEU A 584 -10.97 19.57 25.81
C LEU A 584 -10.65 19.00 24.43
N MET A 585 -9.76 18.02 24.36
CA MET A 585 -9.41 17.35 23.08
C MET A 585 -10.58 16.52 22.56
N PHE A 586 -11.30 15.83 23.43
CA PHE A 586 -12.51 15.10 23.08
C PHE A 586 -13.59 16.02 22.47
N GLU A 587 -13.84 17.19 23.07
CA GLU A 587 -14.84 18.14 22.56
C GLU A 587 -14.39 18.83 21.24
N LYS A 588 -13.08 19.05 21.04
CA LYS A 588 -12.53 19.65 19.83
C LYS A 588 -12.38 18.67 18.66
N ALA A 589 -12.47 17.37 18.91
CA ALA A 589 -12.31 16.35 17.85
C ALA A 589 -13.38 16.56 16.76
N PRO A 590 -12.99 16.75 15.49
CA PRO A 590 -13.91 17.05 14.39
C PRO A 590 -14.85 15.88 14.08
N LYS A 591 -14.39 14.68 14.31
CA LYS A 591 -15.17 13.45 14.22
C LYS A 591 -14.76 12.52 15.36
N ARG A 592 -15.73 12.02 16.10
CA ARG A 592 -15.50 11.07 17.20
C ARG A 592 -15.88 9.68 16.73
N ASP A 593 -14.89 8.81 16.62
CA ASP A 593 -15.12 7.39 16.40
C ASP A 593 -15.28 6.64 17.72
N PHE A 594 -15.60 5.34 17.66
CA PHE A 594 -15.77 4.53 18.87
C PHE A 594 -14.50 4.48 19.75
N VAL A 595 -13.30 4.66 19.17
CA VAL A 595 -12.02 4.66 19.93
C VAL A 595 -11.94 5.91 20.79
N THR A 596 -12.25 7.08 20.23
CA THR A 596 -12.25 8.36 20.95
C THR A 596 -13.25 8.35 22.11
N TRP A 597 -14.47 7.80 21.90
CA TRP A 597 -15.47 7.64 22.96
C TRP A 597 -14.98 6.69 24.04
N ASN A 598 -14.41 5.53 23.67
CA ASN A 598 -13.89 4.56 24.64
C ASN A 598 -12.73 5.13 25.47
N ALA A 599 -11.81 5.88 24.85
CA ALA A 599 -10.71 6.54 25.56
C ALA A 599 -11.24 7.49 26.65
N MET A 600 -12.27 8.27 26.35
CA MET A 600 -12.86 9.21 27.32
C MET A 600 -13.63 8.50 28.44
N ILE A 601 -14.46 7.49 28.10
CA ILE A 601 -15.20 6.69 29.08
C ILE A 601 -14.23 5.96 30.01
N CYS A 602 -13.21 5.31 29.44
CA CYS A 602 -12.18 4.60 30.19
C CYS A 602 -11.37 5.54 31.09
N GLY A 603 -11.02 6.73 30.56
CA GLY A 603 -10.34 7.76 31.33
C GLY A 603 -11.10 8.16 32.58
N PHE A 604 -12.38 8.51 32.47
CA PHE A 604 -13.19 8.83 33.63
C PHE A 604 -13.36 7.63 34.58
N ALA A 605 -13.57 6.43 34.05
CA ALA A 605 -13.69 5.23 34.87
C ALA A 605 -12.43 4.94 35.70
N HIS A 606 -11.25 5.04 35.10
CA HIS A 606 -9.96 4.82 35.79
C HIS A 606 -9.70 5.83 36.92
N HIS A 607 -10.18 7.07 36.77
CA HIS A 607 -10.02 8.11 37.79
C HIS A 607 -11.18 8.15 38.83
N GLY A 608 -12.04 7.11 38.85
CA GLY A 608 -13.13 7.00 39.80
C GLY A 608 -14.29 7.95 39.56
N LEU A 609 -14.32 8.64 38.42
CA LEU A 609 -15.42 9.54 38.00
C LEU A 609 -16.47 8.77 37.20
N GLY A 610 -17.07 7.75 37.83
CA GLY A 610 -17.99 6.84 37.17
C GLY A 610 -19.25 7.53 36.64
N GLU A 611 -19.83 8.54 37.37
CA GLU A 611 -20.96 9.31 36.89
C GLU A 611 -20.68 10.01 35.56
N GLU A 612 -19.48 10.62 35.42
CA GLU A 612 -19.05 11.28 34.17
C GLU A 612 -18.83 10.27 33.04
N ALA A 613 -18.27 9.09 33.36
CA ALA A 613 -18.13 7.99 32.39
C ALA A 613 -19.51 7.55 31.86
N LEU A 614 -20.50 7.36 32.71
CA LEU A 614 -21.85 6.98 32.31
C LEU A 614 -22.59 8.09 31.53
N LYS A 615 -22.38 9.38 31.87
CA LYS A 615 -22.87 10.51 31.07
C LYS A 615 -22.31 10.54 29.68
N VAL A 616 -20.98 10.28 29.52
CA VAL A 616 -20.33 10.21 28.22
C VAL A 616 -20.84 9.01 27.42
N PHE A 617 -21.09 7.88 28.06
CA PHE A 617 -21.71 6.72 27.42
C PHE A 617 -23.12 7.03 26.90
N GLY A 618 -23.93 7.72 27.69
CA GLY A 618 -25.28 8.19 27.28
C GLY A 618 -25.21 9.14 26.08
N ARG A 619 -24.21 10.04 26.02
CA ARG A 619 -23.96 10.90 24.84
C ARG A 619 -23.57 10.09 23.61
N MET A 620 -22.71 9.08 23.75
CA MET A 620 -22.31 8.18 22.65
C MET A 620 -23.53 7.52 22.00
N GLN A 621 -24.50 7.06 22.82
CA GLN A 621 -25.74 6.48 22.34
C GLN A 621 -26.63 7.51 21.62
N LEU A 622 -26.75 8.73 22.13
CA LEU A 622 -27.49 9.83 21.49
C LEU A 622 -26.88 10.23 20.14
N GLU A 623 -25.57 10.21 19.99
CA GLU A 623 -24.87 10.49 18.71
C GLU A 623 -24.89 9.27 17.77
N SER A 624 -25.64 8.20 18.11
CA SER A 624 -25.81 6.98 17.29
C SER A 624 -24.51 6.24 16.97
N VAL A 625 -23.48 6.40 17.79
CA VAL A 625 -22.24 5.63 17.69
C VAL A 625 -22.46 4.29 18.40
N LYS A 626 -22.29 3.19 17.69
CA LYS A 626 -22.53 1.84 18.24
C LYS A 626 -21.45 1.46 19.25
N PRO A 627 -21.81 1.14 20.50
CA PRO A 627 -20.90 0.58 21.48
C PRO A 627 -20.34 -0.77 21.02
N ASN A 628 -19.11 -1.06 21.42
CA ASN A 628 -18.45 -2.34 21.18
C ASN A 628 -18.05 -3.02 22.51
N HIS A 629 -17.38 -4.17 22.46
CA HIS A 629 -16.93 -4.89 23.66
C HIS A 629 -16.09 -4.01 24.60
N ALA A 630 -15.13 -3.24 24.08
CA ALA A 630 -14.29 -2.35 24.88
C ALA A 630 -15.08 -1.23 25.57
N THR A 631 -16.14 -0.73 24.93
CA THR A 631 -17.05 0.24 25.53
C THR A 631 -17.72 -0.33 26.77
N PHE A 632 -18.27 -1.56 26.67
CA PHE A 632 -18.93 -2.20 27.80
C PHE A 632 -17.98 -2.56 28.93
N VAL A 633 -16.73 -3.00 28.64
CA VAL A 633 -15.71 -3.18 29.67
C VAL A 633 -15.48 -1.89 30.45
N SER A 634 -15.39 -0.74 29.77
CA SER A 634 -15.17 0.57 30.40
C SER A 634 -16.38 1.02 31.24
N VAL A 635 -17.60 0.80 30.75
CA VAL A 635 -18.86 1.10 31.45
C VAL A 635 -19.01 0.22 32.69
N LEU A 636 -18.79 -1.08 32.56
CA LEU A 636 -18.87 -2.00 33.70
C LEU A 636 -17.80 -1.68 34.76
N ARG A 637 -16.59 -1.30 34.34
CA ARG A 637 -15.55 -0.83 35.28
C ARG A 637 -15.97 0.44 36.00
N ALA A 638 -16.61 1.39 35.31
CA ALA A 638 -17.20 2.57 35.98
C ALA A 638 -18.24 2.18 37.04
N CYS A 639 -19.11 1.23 36.72
CA CYS A 639 -20.09 0.71 37.69
C CYS A 639 -19.40 0.01 38.88
N ALA A 640 -18.31 -0.75 38.64
CA ALA A 640 -17.54 -1.40 39.70
C ALA A 640 -16.94 -0.38 40.70
N HIS A 641 -16.37 0.70 40.21
CA HIS A 641 -15.78 1.75 41.07
C HIS A 641 -16.86 2.52 41.88
N MET A 642 -18.07 2.62 41.37
CA MET A 642 -19.17 3.29 42.04
C MET A 642 -20.03 2.37 42.92
N GLY A 643 -19.81 1.07 42.88
CA GLY A 643 -20.66 0.09 43.57
C GLY A 643 -22.06 -0.05 43.00
N LEU A 644 -22.27 0.32 41.74
CA LEU A 644 -23.57 0.27 41.06
C LEU A 644 -23.83 -1.14 40.48
N ALA A 645 -24.20 -2.09 41.36
CA ALA A 645 -24.36 -3.48 40.96
C ALA A 645 -25.58 -3.70 40.04
N GLU A 646 -26.68 -3.08 40.31
CA GLU A 646 -27.91 -3.26 39.54
C GLU A 646 -27.78 -2.66 38.12
N GLU A 647 -27.21 -1.45 38.01
CA GLU A 647 -26.95 -0.82 36.74
C GLU A 647 -25.92 -1.63 35.92
N GLY A 648 -24.87 -2.16 36.59
CA GLY A 648 -23.88 -3.06 35.96
C GLY A 648 -24.52 -4.31 35.37
N LEU A 649 -25.44 -4.96 36.13
CA LEU A 649 -26.21 -6.10 35.65
C LEU A 649 -27.12 -5.73 34.47
N GLN A 650 -27.76 -4.56 34.49
CA GLN A 650 -28.60 -4.09 33.40
C GLN A 650 -27.80 -3.87 32.14
N TYR A 651 -26.61 -3.21 32.22
CA TYR A 651 -25.72 -3.04 31.07
C TYR A 651 -25.22 -4.37 30.54
N PHE A 652 -24.77 -5.28 31.41
CA PHE A 652 -24.31 -6.60 31.03
C PHE A 652 -25.39 -7.41 30.29
N HIS A 653 -26.60 -7.48 30.82
CA HIS A 653 -27.71 -8.18 30.17
C HIS A 653 -28.20 -7.50 28.89
N SER A 654 -27.97 -6.19 28.72
CA SER A 654 -28.34 -5.48 27.50
C SER A 654 -27.39 -5.73 26.30
N MET A 655 -26.20 -6.24 26.55
CA MET A 655 -25.18 -6.43 25.50
C MET A 655 -25.68 -7.25 24.32
N GLN A 656 -26.27 -8.40 24.57
CA GLN A 656 -26.71 -9.31 23.51
C GLN A 656 -28.04 -8.86 22.88
N PRO A 657 -29.13 -8.56 23.61
CA PRO A 657 -30.41 -8.23 22.99
C PRO A 657 -30.48 -6.85 22.36
N ALA A 658 -29.74 -5.84 22.88
CA ALA A 658 -29.80 -4.48 22.37
C ALA A 658 -28.68 -4.19 21.32
N TYR A 659 -27.53 -4.83 21.45
CA TYR A 659 -26.34 -4.51 20.64
C TYR A 659 -25.80 -5.69 19.84
N GLY A 660 -26.31 -6.92 20.06
CA GLY A 660 -25.86 -8.13 19.37
C GLY A 660 -24.45 -8.58 19.81
N LEU A 661 -23.98 -8.15 20.98
CA LEU A 661 -22.66 -8.43 21.52
C LEU A 661 -22.76 -9.57 22.54
N ASN A 662 -22.15 -10.72 22.27
CA ASN A 662 -22.05 -11.80 23.26
C ASN A 662 -21.00 -11.43 24.31
N PRO A 663 -21.30 -11.47 25.62
CA PRO A 663 -20.31 -11.21 26.66
C PRO A 663 -19.08 -12.11 26.52
N GLN A 664 -17.90 -11.53 26.64
CA GLN A 664 -16.61 -12.20 26.62
C GLN A 664 -16.01 -12.25 28.03
N LEU A 665 -14.88 -12.91 28.18
CA LEU A 665 -14.22 -13.16 29.47
C LEU A 665 -14.00 -11.89 30.29
N GLU A 666 -13.61 -10.78 29.61
CA GLU A 666 -13.34 -9.48 30.24
C GLU A 666 -14.60 -8.86 30.86
N HIS A 667 -15.77 -9.07 30.25
CA HIS A 667 -17.05 -8.57 30.79
C HIS A 667 -17.44 -9.34 32.04
N TYR A 668 -17.27 -10.67 32.04
CA TYR A 668 -17.48 -11.50 33.23
C TYR A 668 -16.51 -11.11 34.35
N SER A 669 -15.25 -10.84 34.05
CA SER A 669 -14.26 -10.36 35.03
C SER A 669 -14.72 -9.05 35.68
N CYS A 670 -15.23 -8.08 34.92
CA CYS A 670 -15.78 -6.85 35.46
C CYS A 670 -17.04 -7.10 36.33
N MET A 671 -17.90 -8.02 35.91
CA MET A 671 -19.11 -8.36 36.68
C MET A 671 -18.78 -9.04 38.02
N VAL A 672 -17.78 -9.95 38.02
CA VAL A 672 -17.29 -10.56 39.29
C VAL A 672 -16.75 -9.49 40.23
N ASP A 673 -16.01 -8.50 39.71
CA ASP A 673 -15.51 -7.36 40.51
C ASP A 673 -16.69 -6.49 41.04
N ILE A 674 -17.73 -6.19 40.22
CA ILE A 674 -18.92 -5.45 40.62
C ILE A 674 -19.64 -6.16 41.74
N LEU A 675 -19.98 -7.43 41.56
CA LEU A 675 -20.73 -8.23 42.53
C LEU A 675 -19.93 -8.42 43.82
N GLY A 676 -18.64 -8.70 43.68
CA GLY A 676 -17.78 -8.83 44.84
C GLY A 676 -17.67 -7.57 45.69
N ARG A 677 -17.43 -6.42 45.07
CA ARG A 677 -17.39 -5.11 45.78
C ARG A 677 -18.73 -4.70 46.41
N SER A 678 -19.82 -5.14 45.83
CA SER A 678 -21.17 -4.91 46.42
C SER A 678 -21.54 -5.89 47.53
N GLY A 679 -20.63 -6.80 47.92
CA GLY A 679 -20.82 -7.81 48.96
C GLY A 679 -21.59 -9.06 48.52
N ARG A 680 -21.88 -9.21 47.23
CA ARG A 680 -22.62 -10.32 46.63
C ARG A 680 -21.68 -11.40 46.11
N VAL A 681 -20.80 -11.91 46.96
CA VAL A 681 -19.71 -12.84 46.59
C VAL A 681 -20.24 -14.18 46.15
N ASP A 682 -21.37 -14.65 46.71
CA ASP A 682 -22.05 -15.86 46.31
C ASP A 682 -22.55 -15.77 44.85
N ASP A 683 -23.20 -14.66 44.51
CA ASP A 683 -23.67 -14.41 43.14
C ASP A 683 -22.48 -14.30 42.13
N ALA A 684 -21.35 -13.75 42.58
CA ALA A 684 -20.13 -13.70 41.77
C ALA A 684 -19.58 -15.13 41.48
N LEU A 685 -19.60 -16.00 42.47
CA LEU A 685 -19.19 -17.39 42.31
C LEU A 685 -20.15 -18.17 41.36
N GLU A 686 -21.47 -17.96 41.54
CA GLU A 686 -22.49 -18.55 40.66
C GLU A 686 -22.29 -18.10 39.22
N LEU A 687 -22.06 -16.80 39.00
CA LEU A 687 -21.79 -16.25 37.70
C LEU A 687 -20.55 -16.88 37.03
N ILE A 688 -19.49 -17.20 37.80
CA ILE A 688 -18.31 -17.88 37.31
C ILE A 688 -18.65 -19.31 36.83
N TYR A 689 -19.49 -20.04 37.53
CA TYR A 689 -19.90 -21.37 37.14
C TYR A 689 -20.85 -21.43 35.94
N ASP A 690 -21.63 -20.35 35.75
CA ASP A 690 -22.58 -20.21 34.64
C ASP A 690 -21.95 -19.68 33.35
N MET A 691 -20.67 -19.28 33.39
CA MET A 691 -19.96 -18.79 32.21
C MET A 691 -19.82 -19.88 31.12
N PRO A 692 -19.96 -19.53 29.83
CA PRO A 692 -19.71 -20.45 28.72
C PRO A 692 -18.22 -20.75 28.47
N PHE A 693 -17.31 -20.21 29.28
CA PHE A 693 -15.85 -20.31 29.18
C PHE A 693 -15.26 -20.82 30.50
N GLU A 694 -14.05 -21.37 30.43
CA GLU A 694 -13.29 -21.62 31.65
C GLU A 694 -12.76 -20.29 32.22
N ALA A 695 -12.91 -20.09 33.53
CA ALA A 695 -12.44 -18.89 34.21
C ALA A 695 -10.90 -18.83 34.20
N ASP A 696 -10.36 -17.70 33.80
CA ASP A 696 -8.92 -17.43 33.82
C ASP A 696 -8.42 -17.00 35.21
N ALA A 697 -7.09 -16.82 35.31
CA ALA A 697 -6.46 -16.40 36.55
C ALA A 697 -6.92 -15.01 37.02
N VAL A 698 -7.30 -14.11 36.08
CA VAL A 698 -7.74 -12.75 36.41
C VAL A 698 -9.08 -12.77 37.14
N ILE A 699 -10.03 -13.60 36.69
CA ILE A 699 -11.35 -13.76 37.32
C ILE A 699 -11.21 -14.31 38.74
N TRP A 700 -10.44 -15.39 38.90
CA TRP A 700 -10.22 -15.97 40.22
C TRP A 700 -9.47 -15.04 41.16
N ARG A 701 -8.52 -14.23 40.64
CA ARG A 701 -7.80 -13.21 41.43
C ARG A 701 -8.72 -12.09 41.85
N SER A 702 -9.64 -11.63 40.98
CA SER A 702 -10.66 -10.62 41.31
C SER A 702 -11.59 -11.11 42.42
N LEU A 703 -12.10 -12.35 42.31
CA LEU A 703 -12.96 -12.96 43.34
C LEU A 703 -12.20 -13.09 44.66
N LEU A 704 -10.97 -13.57 44.66
CA LEU A 704 -10.14 -13.70 45.85
C LEU A 704 -9.89 -12.37 46.55
N SER A 705 -9.62 -11.30 45.76
CA SER A 705 -9.43 -9.95 46.29
C SER A 705 -10.70 -9.43 46.97
N THR A 706 -11.87 -9.62 46.38
CA THR A 706 -13.15 -9.17 46.96
C THR A 706 -13.55 -9.99 48.19
N CYS A 707 -13.19 -11.28 48.23
CA CYS A 707 -13.34 -12.11 49.45
C CYS A 707 -12.49 -11.57 50.62
N CYS A 708 -11.32 -10.97 50.32
CA CYS A 708 -10.46 -10.35 51.35
C CYS A 708 -11.17 -9.17 52.02
N ASP A 709 -11.86 -8.33 51.22
CA ASP A 709 -12.58 -7.17 51.71
C ASP A 709 -13.83 -7.55 52.52
N GLN A 710 -14.49 -8.66 52.15
CA GLN A 710 -15.74 -9.15 52.77
C GLN A 710 -15.51 -10.16 53.87
N GLY A 711 -14.30 -10.70 54.04
CA GLY A 711 -13.96 -11.70 55.06
C GLY A 711 -14.56 -13.12 54.81
N ASN A 712 -14.93 -13.44 53.58
CA ASN A 712 -15.52 -14.76 53.26
C ASN A 712 -14.41 -15.80 53.00
N VAL A 713 -14.14 -16.64 53.98
CA VAL A 713 -13.07 -17.66 53.96
C VAL A 713 -13.36 -18.80 52.96
N GLU A 714 -14.61 -19.31 52.95
CA GLU A 714 -14.99 -20.47 52.17
C GLU A 714 -14.82 -20.26 50.65
N ILE A 715 -15.34 -19.12 50.17
CA ILE A 715 -15.23 -18.77 48.75
C ILE A 715 -13.78 -18.40 48.40
N ALA A 716 -13.04 -17.77 49.33
CA ALA A 716 -11.65 -17.43 49.15
C ALA A 716 -10.77 -18.68 48.93
N GLU A 717 -11.03 -19.76 49.68
CA GLU A 717 -10.31 -21.04 49.49
C GLU A 717 -10.58 -21.65 48.12
N VAL A 718 -11.83 -21.59 47.66
CA VAL A 718 -12.19 -22.07 46.30
C VAL A 718 -11.48 -21.25 45.24
N ALA A 719 -11.51 -19.89 45.38
CA ALA A 719 -10.88 -18.98 44.46
C ALA A 719 -9.34 -19.15 44.42
N ALA A 720 -8.70 -19.21 45.62
CA ALA A 720 -7.25 -19.38 45.72
C ALA A 720 -6.79 -20.74 45.16
N ASN A 721 -7.51 -21.83 45.45
CA ASN A 721 -7.16 -23.14 44.93
C ASN A 721 -7.29 -23.22 43.41
N SER A 722 -8.30 -22.56 42.81
CA SER A 722 -8.49 -22.46 41.37
C SER A 722 -7.39 -21.62 40.73
N LEU A 723 -7.06 -20.45 41.32
CA LEU A 723 -5.99 -19.57 40.87
C LEU A 723 -4.62 -20.29 40.89
N LEU A 724 -4.29 -20.97 41.99
CA LEU A 724 -3.02 -21.66 42.14
C LEU A 724 -2.88 -22.91 41.29
N ARG A 725 -3.98 -23.50 40.78
CA ARG A 725 -3.94 -24.52 39.72
C ARG A 725 -3.52 -23.94 38.39
N LEU A 726 -3.94 -22.71 38.09
CA LEU A 726 -3.62 -22.02 36.84
C LEU A 726 -2.21 -21.41 36.91
N GLU A 727 -1.92 -20.71 38.00
CA GLU A 727 -0.66 -20.00 38.26
C GLU A 727 -0.04 -20.46 39.61
N PRO A 728 0.71 -21.58 39.63
CA PRO A 728 1.28 -22.13 40.87
C PRO A 728 2.31 -21.26 41.57
N GLU A 729 2.86 -20.23 40.88
CA GLU A 729 3.90 -19.32 41.36
C GLU A 729 3.34 -17.91 41.68
N ASP A 730 2.03 -17.72 41.63
CA ASP A 730 1.42 -16.42 41.96
C ASP A 730 1.55 -16.09 43.46
N SER A 731 2.51 -15.26 43.81
CA SER A 731 2.73 -14.82 45.19
C SER A 731 1.51 -14.08 45.76
N SER A 732 0.72 -13.37 44.92
CA SER A 732 -0.45 -12.60 45.34
C SER A 732 -1.56 -13.47 45.91
N ALA A 733 -1.77 -14.66 45.32
CA ALA A 733 -2.76 -15.61 45.80
C ALA A 733 -2.48 -16.08 47.24
N TYR A 734 -1.22 -16.42 47.53
CA TYR A 734 -0.82 -16.84 48.85
C TYR A 734 -0.93 -15.73 49.89
N ILE A 735 -0.59 -14.50 49.49
CA ILE A 735 -0.66 -13.34 50.38
C ILE A 735 -2.10 -12.99 50.71
N LEU A 736 -2.98 -12.90 49.69
CA LEU A 736 -4.40 -12.61 49.88
C LEU A 736 -5.06 -13.65 50.78
N LEU A 737 -4.81 -14.94 50.51
CA LEU A 737 -5.38 -16.02 51.32
C LEU A 737 -4.84 -15.97 52.78
N SER A 738 -3.52 -15.71 52.95
CA SER A 738 -2.95 -15.52 54.29
C SER A 738 -3.58 -14.35 55.06
N ASN A 739 -3.87 -13.26 54.34
CA ASN A 739 -4.54 -12.10 54.98
C ASN A 739 -6.02 -12.41 55.37
N ILE A 740 -6.73 -13.17 54.51
CA ILE A 740 -8.12 -13.60 54.81
C ILE A 740 -8.11 -14.49 56.03
N TYR A 741 -7.19 -15.47 56.12
CA TYR A 741 -7.05 -16.31 57.33
C TYR A 741 -6.68 -15.53 58.59
N ALA A 742 -5.80 -14.51 58.45
CA ALA A 742 -5.42 -13.65 59.57
C ALA A 742 -6.64 -12.84 60.08
N ASN A 743 -7.45 -12.25 59.18
CA ASN A 743 -8.66 -11.54 59.51
C ASN A 743 -9.71 -12.42 60.18
N ALA A 744 -9.76 -13.73 59.79
CA ALA A 744 -10.63 -14.74 60.42
C ALA A 744 -10.04 -15.32 61.74
N GLY A 745 -8.85 -14.93 62.19
CA GLY A 745 -8.19 -15.45 63.37
C GLY A 745 -7.60 -16.85 63.22
N MET A 746 -7.47 -17.35 61.98
CA MET A 746 -6.98 -18.71 61.63
C MET A 746 -5.43 -18.75 61.56
N TRP A 747 -4.73 -18.49 62.67
CA TRP A 747 -3.27 -18.32 62.72
C TRP A 747 -2.46 -19.53 62.27
N LYS A 748 -3.02 -20.72 62.38
CA LYS A 748 -2.36 -21.95 61.95
C LYS A 748 -2.23 -22.02 60.44
N GLU A 749 -3.30 -21.68 59.76
CA GLU A 749 -3.41 -21.64 58.29
C GLU A 749 -2.50 -20.53 57.72
N VAL A 750 -2.42 -19.39 58.39
CA VAL A 750 -1.49 -18.28 58.09
C VAL A 750 -0.05 -18.81 58.06
N SER A 751 0.36 -19.53 59.16
CA SER A 751 1.74 -20.11 59.25
C SER A 751 2.02 -21.15 58.17
N GLU A 752 1.01 -21.95 57.78
CA GLU A 752 1.15 -22.92 56.69
C GLU A 752 1.35 -22.22 55.33
N MET A 753 0.60 -21.18 55.03
CA MET A 753 0.75 -20.41 53.77
C MET A 753 2.14 -19.76 53.66
N ARG A 754 2.62 -19.15 54.73
CA ARG A 754 3.97 -18.55 54.79
C ARG A 754 5.09 -19.60 54.62
N LYS A 755 4.95 -20.79 55.20
CA LYS A 755 5.88 -21.92 54.97
C LYS A 755 5.90 -22.36 53.53
N VAL A 756 4.72 -22.46 52.88
CA VAL A 756 4.62 -22.80 51.43
C VAL A 756 5.35 -21.75 50.59
N MET A 757 5.12 -20.45 50.86
CA MET A 757 5.81 -19.37 50.13
C MET A 757 7.33 -19.43 50.31
N LYS A 758 7.82 -19.64 51.56
CA LYS A 758 9.25 -19.78 51.84
C LYS A 758 9.88 -20.99 51.13
N ASN A 759 9.17 -22.13 51.10
CA ASN A 759 9.64 -23.33 50.41
C ASN A 759 9.72 -23.15 48.90
N LYS A 760 8.76 -22.40 48.32
CA LYS A 760 8.72 -22.06 46.88
C LYS A 760 9.62 -20.86 46.53
N LYS A 761 10.29 -20.23 47.46
CA LYS A 761 11.11 -19.01 47.31
C LYS A 761 10.35 -17.83 46.68
N LEU A 762 9.03 -17.78 46.91
CA LEU A 762 8.19 -16.69 46.41
C LEU A 762 8.42 -15.45 47.27
N ARG A 763 8.65 -14.30 46.60
CA ARG A 763 8.79 -13.01 47.26
C ARG A 763 7.63 -12.10 46.84
N LYS A 764 7.20 -11.26 47.81
CA LYS A 764 6.23 -10.19 47.52
C LYS A 764 6.91 -9.15 46.64
N GLU A 765 6.29 -8.75 45.56
CA GLU A 765 6.71 -7.58 44.80
C GLU A 765 6.39 -6.32 45.59
N PRO A 766 7.38 -5.45 45.86
CA PRO A 766 7.13 -4.22 46.61
C PRO A 766 6.24 -3.28 45.79
N GLY A 767 5.29 -2.61 46.45
CA GLY A 767 4.51 -1.55 45.85
C GLY A 767 5.41 -0.44 45.32
N CYS A 768 5.25 -0.06 44.06
CA CYS A 768 6.01 0.98 43.41
C CYS A 768 5.09 2.14 43.01
N SER A 769 5.52 3.37 43.32
CA SER A 769 4.88 4.59 42.81
C SER A 769 5.93 5.52 42.21
N TRP A 770 5.52 6.36 41.28
CA TRP A 770 6.42 7.34 40.67
C TRP A 770 5.72 8.68 40.43
N ILE A 771 6.53 9.73 40.36
CA ILE A 771 6.08 11.08 40.04
C ILE A 771 7.12 11.76 39.13
N GLU A 772 6.65 12.48 38.13
CA GLU A 772 7.48 13.34 37.28
C GLU A 772 7.58 14.74 37.90
N VAL A 773 8.81 15.20 38.16
CA VAL A 773 9.09 16.55 38.64
C VAL A 773 10.22 17.15 37.81
N LYS A 774 9.96 18.24 37.07
CA LYS A 774 10.93 18.93 36.21
C LYS A 774 11.64 18.00 35.22
N ASP A 775 10.87 17.21 34.51
CA ASP A 775 11.32 16.23 33.48
C ASP A 775 12.20 15.07 34.05
N GLU A 776 12.23 14.88 35.37
CA GLU A 776 12.82 13.70 36.01
C GLU A 776 11.74 12.83 36.67
N VAL A 777 11.80 11.52 36.44
CA VAL A 777 10.90 10.54 37.07
C VAL A 777 11.54 10.06 38.38
N HIS A 778 10.85 10.34 39.48
CA HIS A 778 11.23 9.88 40.81
C HIS A 778 10.39 8.66 41.19
N THR A 779 11.03 7.51 41.37
CA THR A 779 10.38 6.24 41.76
C THR A 779 10.48 6.05 43.28
N PHE A 780 9.43 5.50 43.87
CA PHE A 780 9.34 5.20 45.29
C PHE A 780 8.85 3.76 45.48
N LEU A 781 9.63 2.99 46.23
CA LEU A 781 9.24 1.66 46.70
C LEU A 781 8.84 1.73 48.16
N VAL A 782 7.96 0.81 48.58
CA VAL A 782 7.53 0.73 49.99
C VAL A 782 8.75 0.49 50.88
N GLY A 783 8.95 1.35 51.89
CA GLY A 783 10.07 1.25 52.82
C GLY A 783 11.41 1.77 52.31
N GLU A 784 11.54 2.11 51.04
CA GLU A 784 12.78 2.57 50.45
C GLU A 784 13.15 4.00 50.88
N ARG A 785 14.39 4.23 51.25
CA ARG A 785 14.92 5.55 51.67
C ARG A 785 16.07 6.03 50.78
N ALA A 786 16.20 5.45 49.60
CA ALA A 786 17.30 5.77 48.66
C ALA A 786 17.14 7.15 48.01
N HIS A 787 15.95 7.73 47.96
CA HIS A 787 15.75 9.04 47.37
C HIS A 787 16.51 10.15 48.10
N PRO A 788 17.22 11.06 47.38
CA PRO A 788 18.07 12.12 48.04
C PRO A 788 17.32 12.98 49.04
N ARG A 789 16.01 13.19 48.83
CA ARG A 789 15.16 13.98 49.72
C ARG A 789 14.23 13.13 50.63
N SER A 790 14.55 11.86 50.82
CA SER A 790 13.73 10.94 51.61
C SER A 790 13.31 11.47 52.98
N ARG A 791 14.25 12.10 53.73
CA ARG A 791 13.97 12.68 55.06
C ARG A 791 12.86 13.77 55.02
N GLU A 792 12.91 14.65 54.02
CA GLU A 792 11.90 15.71 53.86
C GLU A 792 10.54 15.13 53.46
N ILE A 793 10.55 14.10 52.59
CA ILE A 793 9.36 13.42 52.13
C ILE A 793 8.68 12.72 53.29
N TYR A 794 9.41 11.90 54.06
CA TYR A 794 8.82 11.19 55.22
C TYR A 794 8.36 12.14 56.31
N TRP A 795 9.10 13.20 56.59
CA TRP A 795 8.64 14.24 57.52
C TRP A 795 7.30 14.87 57.09
N LYS A 796 7.14 15.15 55.77
CA LYS A 796 5.91 15.73 55.28
C LYS A 796 4.76 14.72 55.28
N LEU A 797 5.01 13.44 55.00
CA LEU A 797 4.08 12.36 55.13
C LEU A 797 3.57 12.20 56.57
N ASP A 798 4.45 12.21 57.56
CA ASP A 798 4.10 12.13 58.97
C ASP A 798 3.20 13.30 59.37
N LEU A 799 3.49 14.50 58.86
CA LEU A 799 2.69 15.70 59.13
C LEU A 799 1.29 15.56 58.57
N LEU A 800 1.17 15.07 57.32
CA LEU A 800 -0.12 14.82 56.67
C LEU A 800 -0.93 13.72 57.39
N ILE A 801 -0.29 12.62 57.77
CA ILE A 801 -0.94 11.55 58.56
C ILE A 801 -1.50 12.08 59.89
N ASN A 802 -0.73 12.96 60.58
CA ASN A 802 -1.22 13.56 61.81
C ASN A 802 -2.40 14.53 61.63
N GLU A 803 -2.40 15.29 60.49
CA GLU A 803 -3.54 16.13 60.11
C GLU A 803 -4.78 15.28 59.78
N MET A 804 -4.59 14.17 59.08
CA MET A 804 -5.69 13.23 58.76
C MET A 804 -6.24 12.58 60.01
N ARG A 805 -5.41 12.16 60.97
CA ARG A 805 -5.83 11.65 62.28
C ARG A 805 -6.62 12.70 63.08
N GLY A 806 -6.17 13.95 63.03
CA GLY A 806 -6.91 15.09 63.64
C GLY A 806 -8.28 15.35 63.02
N SER A 807 -8.44 14.98 61.75
CA SER A 807 -9.71 15.06 60.98
C SER A 807 -10.60 13.81 61.12
N GLY A 808 -10.24 12.86 62.00
CA GLY A 808 -11.03 11.65 62.23
C GLY A 808 -10.63 10.40 61.44
N TYR A 809 -9.53 10.47 60.73
CA TYR A 809 -9.00 9.27 60.06
C TYR A 809 -8.42 8.29 61.05
N VAL A 810 -8.96 7.07 61.10
CA VAL A 810 -8.41 5.96 61.89
C VAL A 810 -7.78 4.96 60.94
N PRO A 811 -6.43 4.77 61.02
CA PRO A 811 -5.81 3.73 60.18
C PRO A 811 -6.40 2.36 60.54
N VAL A 812 -6.84 1.60 59.55
CA VAL A 812 -7.25 0.21 59.75
C VAL A 812 -5.97 -0.61 59.99
N ALA A 813 -5.72 -0.93 61.27
CA ALA A 813 -4.50 -1.57 61.74
C ALA A 813 -4.32 -3.02 61.28
N ASN A 814 -5.29 -3.60 60.55
CA ASN A 814 -5.28 -5.02 60.17
C ASN A 814 -4.24 -5.42 59.11
N PHE A 815 -3.56 -4.48 58.49
CA PHE A 815 -2.54 -4.73 57.45
C PHE A 815 -1.08 -4.58 57.90
N LEU A 816 -0.79 -4.25 59.14
CA LEU A 816 0.54 -3.92 59.63
C LEU A 816 1.21 -5.08 60.43
N ILE A 817 0.84 -6.33 60.20
CA ILE A 817 1.40 -7.45 61.02
C ILE A 817 2.74 -7.97 60.43
N ASP A 818 3.27 -7.40 59.32
CA ASP A 818 4.29 -8.11 58.56
C ASP A 818 5.75 -7.67 58.77
N GLU A 819 6.06 -6.55 59.40
CA GLU A 819 7.48 -6.11 59.48
C GLU A 819 8.15 -6.29 60.85
N GLU A 820 7.39 -6.33 61.93
CA GLU A 820 8.01 -6.45 63.29
C GLU A 820 8.29 -7.89 63.74
N ILE A 821 7.73 -8.89 63.06
CA ILE A 821 7.95 -10.32 63.46
C ILE A 821 9.19 -10.92 62.81
N GLU A 822 9.61 -10.44 61.63
CA GLU A 822 10.84 -10.92 60.97
C GLU A 822 12.14 -10.43 61.68
N GLU A 823 12.15 -9.24 62.31
CA GLU A 823 13.30 -8.76 63.07
C GLU A 823 13.50 -9.48 64.40
N ASN A 824 12.43 -9.93 65.05
CA ASN A 824 12.53 -10.63 66.33
C ASN A 824 12.91 -12.12 66.19
N GLU A 825 12.52 -12.79 65.14
CA GLU A 825 12.93 -14.20 64.90
C GLU A 825 14.41 -14.29 64.43
N SER A 826 14.92 -13.30 63.68
CA SER A 826 16.32 -13.26 63.29
C SER A 826 17.26 -12.89 64.45
N GLU A 827 16.82 -12.18 65.50
CA GLU A 827 17.60 -11.92 66.71
C GLU A 827 17.58 -13.11 67.69
N GLU A 828 16.52 -13.90 67.75
CA GLU A 828 16.51 -15.11 68.62
C GLU A 828 17.33 -16.27 68.02
N GLU A 829 17.39 -16.47 66.70
CA GLU A 829 18.26 -17.48 66.06
C GLU A 829 19.75 -17.08 66.11
N LEU A 830 20.08 -15.80 66.20
CA LEU A 830 21.48 -15.33 66.43
C LEU A 830 21.94 -15.38 67.87
N ARG A 831 21.05 -15.58 68.83
CA ARG A 831 21.36 -15.78 70.22
C ARG A 831 21.47 -17.25 70.69
N THR A 832 21.17 -18.18 69.79
CA THR A 832 21.22 -19.62 70.11
C THR A 832 22.29 -20.38 69.31
N ASN A 833 23.24 -19.69 68.60
CA ASN A 833 24.43 -20.33 68.05
C ASN A 833 25.71 -19.63 68.64
#